data_f202d16eb67ca53c7b45585ac8a7577e
#
_entry.id   f202d16eb67ca53c7b45585ac8a7577e
#
_cell.length_a   1.000
_cell.length_b   1.000
_cell.length_c   1.000
_cell.angle_alpha   90.00
_cell.angle_beta   90.00
_cell.angle_gamma   90.00
#
_symmetry.space_group_name_H-M   'P 1'
#
loop_
_entity.id
_entity.type
_entity.pdbx_description
1 polymer ?
#
loop_
_entity_poly.entity_id
_entity_poly.type
_entity_poly.pdbx_seq_one_letter_code
_entity_poly.pdbx_strand_id
1 'polypeptide(L)'
;MPPNSPHHAKTQLKVAMTEDKKPAATPPTEADAVNTGEGSADSSNFQPTIDTNQAGATEAYGEGSIQILEGLEAVRKRPGMYIGDTSDGTGLHHLVFEVVDNSIDESLAGHCDDIQVTIHSDNSISVVDNGRGIPTGIKMDDKHEPKRSAAEIALTELHAGGKFNQNSYKVSGGLHGVGVSCVNALSKMLRLTIRRDGKVHAMEFSRGFVQNRITEEVNGVPVSPMKVIGETEKRGTEVHFLPDTDIFQQNNEFHYEILAKRLRELSFLNNGVRIRLKDERTGKEDDFAGAGGVKGFVNFINKGKTVLHPNIFHAMGDRQSDQGTNIGVEVAMQWNSGYNEQVLCFTNNIPQRDGGTHLTGLRAAMTRVINKYIDDSELAKKAKVEVTGDDMREGLCCVLSVKVPEPKFSSQTKDKLVSSEVRGPVEDIVSRLLFDYLQERPNDAKIIVGKIIEAARAREAARKARDMTRRKGVLDGMGLPGKLADCQEKDPALCEIYIVEGDSAGGSAKQGRDRKFQAILPLRGKILNVEKARYEKLLTSNEILTLITALGTGIGKAGGSTGSDDFNVAKLRYHRIIIMTDADVDGAHIRTLLLTFFYRQMPELVERGHIYIAQPPLYKVKAGKEELYLKDGSALDTFLLRIALVNASVFTGGAQGSTLSGDTLAELARKHQVAQAVIARLRNFMDAEALRSVADGVALNLDTVADAEASAAALQARLPDAEVAGEFDVRTDKPILRISRRHHGNVKSSVLTQDFVHGADYAALAEAANTFKGLLGEGARVMRGEGERQKEERVSDFRSAMAWLIAQAEHATSRQRYKGLGEMNPAQLWETTMDPTVRRLLRVQIDDAIEADRVFTMLMGDDVEPRRDFIETNALRAGNIDV
;
A
#
# COMPACT_ATOMS: atom_id res chain seq x y z
N MET A 1 44.26 4.20 56.23
CA MET A 1 43.87 4.29 57.66
C MET A 1 42.41 4.69 57.72
N PRO A 2 41.51 3.85 58.33
CA PRO A 2 40.19 4.25 58.80
C PRO A 2 40.27 4.71 60.26
N PRO A 3 39.25 5.13 60.93
CA PRO A 3 38.02 4.44 61.25
C PRO A 3 36.79 5.41 61.37
N ASN A 4 35.59 5.10 61.65
CA ASN A 4 34.77 4.15 62.40
C ASN A 4 33.29 4.43 62.26
N SER A 5 32.51 3.38 62.25
CA SER A 5 31.08 3.46 62.64
C SER A 5 30.92 3.58 64.15
N PRO A 6 29.72 3.83 64.78
CA PRO A 6 28.79 2.73 65.03
C PRO A 6 27.27 3.10 65.15
N HIS A 7 26.48 2.10 64.94
CA HIS A 7 25.38 1.42 65.70
C HIS A 7 24.07 2.06 66.11
N HIS A 8 23.01 1.26 65.81
CA HIS A 8 21.74 0.94 66.54
C HIS A 8 20.60 1.94 66.45
N ALA A 9 19.37 1.53 66.08
CA ALA A 9 18.51 0.67 66.84
C ALA A 9 17.28 0.18 66.06
N LYS A 10 16.90 -1.05 66.36
CA LYS A 10 15.63 -1.69 65.98
C LYS A 10 14.47 -1.11 66.75
N THR A 11 13.28 -1.01 66.17
CA THR A 11 12.03 -1.16 66.91
C THR A 11 11.01 -1.89 66.06
N GLN A 12 10.64 -3.08 66.49
CA GLN A 12 9.49 -3.85 66.09
C GLN A 12 8.24 -3.29 66.76
N LEU A 13 7.13 -3.26 66.02
CA LEU A 13 5.81 -3.35 66.66
C LEU A 13 4.94 -4.35 65.85
N LYS A 14 4.57 -5.42 66.50
CA LYS A 14 3.49 -6.36 66.23
C LYS A 14 2.15 -5.76 66.68
N VAL A 15 1.07 -6.28 66.13
CA VAL A 15 -0.29 -6.52 66.63
C VAL A 15 -1.27 -6.35 65.45
N ALA A 16 -2.31 -7.12 65.18
CA ALA A 16 -2.78 -8.46 65.56
C ALA A 16 -3.85 -8.88 64.52
N MET A 17 -4.05 -10.15 64.44
CA MET A 17 -5.09 -10.84 63.65
C MET A 17 -6.48 -10.61 64.22
N THR A 18 -7.50 -10.55 63.36
CA THR A 18 -8.81 -11.11 63.67
C THR A 18 -9.38 -11.84 62.46
N GLU A 19 -9.65 -13.12 62.67
CA GLU A 19 -10.45 -14.03 61.84
C GLU A 19 -11.93 -13.65 61.93
N ASP A 20 -12.68 -13.86 60.82
CA ASP A 20 -14.03 -14.40 60.89
C ASP A 20 -14.45 -15.14 59.59
N LYS A 21 -14.59 -16.39 59.78
CA LYS A 21 -15.51 -17.49 59.43
C LYS A 21 -16.24 -17.47 58.07
N LYS A 22 -15.94 -18.58 57.37
CA LYS A 22 -16.79 -19.30 56.38
C LYS A 22 -18.11 -19.82 56.97
N PRO A 23 -19.08 -20.16 56.09
CA PRO A 23 -19.53 -21.54 56.16
C PRO A 23 -19.46 -22.33 54.86
N ALA A 24 -19.31 -23.61 55.06
CA ALA A 24 -19.16 -24.70 54.09
C ALA A 24 -20.50 -25.16 53.46
N ALA A 25 -20.42 -25.74 52.32
CA ALA A 25 -21.39 -26.77 51.86
C ALA A 25 -20.68 -27.84 51.04
N THR A 26 -21.07 -29.06 51.34
CA THR A 26 -20.56 -30.38 51.05
C THR A 26 -20.88 -30.89 49.61
N PRO A 27 -20.18 -31.95 49.12
CA PRO A 27 -20.31 -32.49 47.77
C PRO A 27 -21.29 -33.71 47.72
N PRO A 28 -21.65 -34.18 46.51
CA PRO A 28 -22.07 -35.60 46.37
C PRO A 28 -21.17 -36.44 45.46
N THR A 29 -20.78 -37.50 46.00
CA THR A 29 -20.53 -38.91 45.67
C THR A 29 -20.41 -39.40 44.21
N GLU A 30 -19.43 -40.28 44.11
CA GLU A 30 -19.03 -41.22 43.06
C GLU A 30 -20.12 -42.19 42.62
N ALA A 31 -19.96 -42.62 41.35
CA ALA A 31 -20.04 -44.10 41.02
C ALA A 31 -19.48 -44.34 39.60
N ASP A 32 -18.39 -45.09 39.58
CA ASP A 32 -17.92 -46.18 38.72
C ASP A 32 -18.37 -46.32 37.25
N ALA A 33 -17.43 -46.39 36.33
CA ALA A 33 -17.10 -47.63 35.62
C ALA A 33 -15.88 -47.47 34.67
N VAL A 34 -14.94 -48.36 34.91
CA VAL A 34 -13.77 -48.68 34.10
C VAL A 34 -14.19 -49.21 32.72
N ASN A 35 -13.54 -48.74 31.65
CA ASN A 35 -13.11 -49.69 30.60
C ASN A 35 -11.92 -49.13 29.78
N THR A 36 -10.91 -49.98 29.66
CA THR A 36 -9.67 -49.92 28.90
C THR A 36 -9.92 -50.07 27.40
N GLY A 37 -9.19 -49.36 26.57
CA GLY A 37 -9.07 -49.58 25.13
C GLY A 37 -8.10 -48.67 24.45
N GLU A 38 -6.94 -49.19 24.09
CA GLU A 38 -5.88 -48.56 23.26
C GLU A 38 -6.42 -48.17 21.88
N GLY A 39 -5.90 -47.09 21.29
CA GLY A 39 -5.96 -46.97 19.86
C GLY A 39 -5.82 -45.54 19.33
N SER A 40 -4.64 -45.23 18.86
CA SER A 40 -4.30 -44.32 17.73
C SER A 40 -4.67 -42.82 17.78
N ALA A 41 -3.62 -42.06 17.67
CA ALA A 41 -3.59 -40.62 17.33
C ALA A 41 -4.43 -40.33 16.07
N ASP A 42 -5.32 -39.38 16.16
CA ASP A 42 -5.72 -38.62 15.00
C ASP A 42 -5.79 -37.10 15.32
N SER A 43 -5.22 -36.40 14.39
CA SER A 43 -4.91 -34.99 14.45
C SER A 43 -6.14 -34.12 14.18
N SER A 44 -6.10 -32.93 14.80
CA SER A 44 -6.74 -31.71 14.34
C SER A 44 -8.26 -31.64 14.38
N ASN A 45 -8.76 -30.97 15.42
CA ASN A 45 -9.94 -30.13 15.28
C ASN A 45 -9.75 -28.86 16.12
N PHE A 46 -9.13 -27.88 15.50
CA PHE A 46 -9.12 -26.52 16.03
C PHE A 46 -10.47 -25.90 15.65
N GLN A 47 -11.46 -25.98 16.51
CA GLN A 47 -12.64 -25.13 16.44
C GLN A 47 -12.36 -23.87 17.25
N PRO A 48 -12.41 -22.68 16.62
CA PRO A 48 -12.45 -21.46 17.37
C PRO A 48 -13.74 -21.42 18.18
N THR A 49 -13.64 -21.37 19.50
CA THR A 49 -14.77 -21.11 20.39
C THR A 49 -15.28 -19.70 20.13
N ILE A 50 -16.23 -19.56 19.22
CA ILE A 50 -17.10 -18.39 19.15
C ILE A 50 -17.98 -18.50 20.40
N ASP A 51 -17.91 -17.50 21.25
CA ASP A 51 -18.76 -17.38 22.45
C ASP A 51 -20.22 -17.26 22.00
N THR A 52 -20.95 -18.38 22.01
CA THR A 52 -22.36 -18.46 21.54
C THR A 52 -23.35 -18.13 22.64
N ASN A 53 -22.93 -17.48 23.73
CA ASN A 53 -23.83 -17.02 24.80
C ASN A 53 -24.45 -15.65 24.48
N GLN A 54 -25.03 -15.49 23.27
CA GLN A 54 -26.14 -14.57 23.08
C GLN A 54 -27.46 -15.36 23.10
N ALA A 55 -28.06 -15.42 24.24
CA ALA A 55 -29.44 -15.84 24.41
C ALA A 55 -30.36 -14.90 23.60
N GLY A 56 -30.79 -15.32 22.41
CA GLY A 56 -31.71 -14.54 21.58
C GLY A 56 -31.87 -14.97 20.12
N ALA A 57 -31.22 -16.02 19.63
CA ALA A 57 -31.39 -16.46 18.25
C ALA A 57 -31.57 -17.99 18.15
N THR A 58 -32.62 -18.50 18.71
CA THR A 58 -33.18 -19.80 18.31
C THR A 58 -34.40 -19.58 17.42
N GLU A 59 -34.22 -18.85 16.32
CA GLU A 59 -35.04 -19.19 15.17
C GLU A 59 -34.46 -20.49 14.60
N ALA A 60 -35.27 -21.54 14.66
CA ALA A 60 -34.90 -22.84 14.18
C ALA A 60 -34.38 -22.74 12.74
N TYR A 61 -33.22 -23.34 12.44
CA TYR A 61 -32.72 -23.49 11.07
C TYR A 61 -33.77 -24.26 10.28
N GLY A 62 -34.63 -23.53 9.59
CA GLY A 62 -35.77 -24.03 8.82
C GLY A 62 -35.72 -23.51 7.40
N GLU A 63 -36.62 -23.93 6.57
CA GLU A 63 -36.76 -23.59 5.14
C GLU A 63 -36.77 -22.07 4.93
N GLY A 64 -37.35 -21.27 5.85
CA GLY A 64 -37.38 -19.80 5.81
C GLY A 64 -36.05 -19.11 6.11
N SER A 65 -35.06 -19.84 6.64
CA SER A 65 -33.70 -19.29 6.89
C SER A 65 -32.82 -19.32 5.65
N ILE A 66 -33.19 -20.03 4.59
CA ILE A 66 -32.47 -20.10 3.32
C ILE A 66 -32.87 -18.90 2.47
N GLN A 67 -31.96 -17.93 2.33
CA GLN A 67 -32.13 -16.78 1.47
C GLN A 67 -31.48 -17.06 0.11
N ILE A 68 -32.24 -16.89 -0.95
CA ILE A 68 -31.72 -16.91 -2.33
C ILE A 68 -31.31 -15.47 -2.65
N LEU A 69 -30.02 -15.25 -2.90
CA LEU A 69 -29.49 -13.97 -3.35
C LEU A 69 -29.35 -14.05 -4.87
N GLU A 70 -30.02 -13.16 -5.58
CA GLU A 70 -29.97 -13.10 -7.05
C GLU A 70 -29.10 -11.93 -7.53
N GLY A 71 -28.35 -12.17 -8.62
CA GLY A 71 -27.64 -11.12 -9.35
C GLY A 71 -26.64 -10.33 -8.51
N LEU A 72 -26.66 -9.00 -8.67
CA LEU A 72 -25.70 -8.08 -8.05
C LEU A 72 -25.88 -7.90 -6.53
N GLU A 73 -27.01 -8.28 -5.97
CA GLU A 73 -27.24 -8.24 -4.52
C GLU A 73 -26.29 -9.22 -3.78
N ALA A 74 -26.02 -10.38 -4.39
CA ALA A 74 -25.06 -11.35 -3.85
C ALA A 74 -23.64 -10.74 -3.76
N VAL A 75 -23.24 -9.94 -4.75
CA VAL A 75 -21.95 -9.25 -4.75
C VAL A 75 -21.87 -8.22 -3.61
N ARG A 76 -22.93 -7.42 -3.43
CA ARG A 76 -22.96 -6.40 -2.36
C ARG A 76 -22.96 -7.01 -0.96
N LYS A 77 -23.62 -8.16 -0.78
CA LYS A 77 -23.70 -8.84 0.52
C LYS A 77 -22.42 -9.57 0.89
N ARG A 78 -21.66 -10.05 -0.10
CA ARG A 78 -20.39 -10.76 0.11
C ARG A 78 -19.30 -10.31 -0.88
N PRO A 79 -18.89 -9.02 -0.84
CA PRO A 79 -17.94 -8.47 -1.80
C PRO A 79 -16.58 -9.17 -1.76
N GLY A 80 -16.15 -9.62 -0.58
CA GLY A 80 -14.87 -10.31 -0.40
C GLY A 80 -14.70 -11.60 -1.22
N MET A 81 -15.82 -12.24 -1.64
CA MET A 81 -15.76 -13.41 -2.53
C MET A 81 -15.37 -13.05 -3.97
N TYR A 82 -15.58 -11.80 -4.41
CA TYR A 82 -15.40 -11.36 -5.80
C TYR A 82 -14.16 -10.49 -5.98
N ILE A 83 -13.87 -9.62 -5.03
CA ILE A 83 -12.81 -8.60 -5.14
C ILE A 83 -11.73 -8.69 -4.05
N GLY A 84 -11.83 -9.63 -3.11
CA GLY A 84 -10.93 -9.71 -1.96
C GLY A 84 -11.35 -8.82 -0.79
N ASP A 85 -10.43 -8.52 0.12
CA ASP A 85 -10.73 -7.77 1.35
C ASP A 85 -11.15 -6.32 1.05
N THR A 86 -12.27 -5.90 1.65
CA THR A 86 -12.81 -4.54 1.51
C THR A 86 -12.32 -3.57 2.59
N SER A 87 -11.61 -4.06 3.60
CA SER A 87 -11.15 -3.27 4.75
C SER A 87 -9.69 -2.81 4.63
N ASP A 88 -8.85 -3.57 3.92
CA ASP A 88 -7.41 -3.29 3.78
C ASP A 88 -7.04 -2.48 2.51
N GLY A 89 -8.03 -2.13 1.67
CA GLY A 89 -7.87 -1.42 0.41
C GLY A 89 -7.61 -2.33 -0.81
N THR A 90 -7.34 -3.62 -0.63
CA THR A 90 -7.07 -4.56 -1.75
C THR A 90 -8.25 -4.63 -2.70
N GLY A 91 -9.46 -4.84 -2.16
CA GLY A 91 -10.68 -4.92 -2.95
C GLY A 91 -11.01 -3.63 -3.70
N LEU A 92 -10.70 -2.47 -3.09
CA LEU A 92 -10.92 -1.17 -3.73
C LEU A 92 -10.13 -1.04 -5.04
N HIS A 93 -8.82 -1.33 -4.99
CA HIS A 93 -7.95 -1.26 -6.17
C HIS A 93 -8.28 -2.34 -7.19
N HIS A 94 -8.80 -3.49 -6.74
CA HIS A 94 -9.22 -4.56 -7.64
C HIS A 94 -10.35 -4.13 -8.58
N LEU A 95 -11.24 -3.22 -8.15
CA LEU A 95 -12.25 -2.65 -9.04
C LEU A 95 -11.63 -1.99 -10.28
N VAL A 96 -10.54 -1.25 -10.10
CA VAL A 96 -9.82 -0.61 -11.21
C VAL A 96 -9.18 -1.65 -12.12
N PHE A 97 -8.57 -2.67 -11.51
CA PHE A 97 -7.91 -3.73 -12.28
C PHE A 97 -8.89 -4.50 -13.15
N GLU A 98 -10.10 -4.77 -12.69
CA GLU A 98 -11.14 -5.43 -13.50
C GLU A 98 -11.56 -4.59 -14.72
N VAL A 99 -11.60 -3.27 -14.61
CA VAL A 99 -11.89 -2.40 -15.75
C VAL A 99 -10.70 -2.32 -16.70
N VAL A 100 -9.49 -2.13 -16.19
CA VAL A 100 -8.26 -2.05 -17.00
C VAL A 100 -7.99 -3.37 -17.73
N ASP A 101 -8.18 -4.52 -17.06
CA ASP A 101 -7.99 -5.83 -17.67
C ASP A 101 -8.96 -6.06 -18.86
N ASN A 102 -10.15 -5.43 -18.86
CA ASN A 102 -11.03 -5.44 -20.02
C ASN A 102 -10.46 -4.65 -21.21
N SER A 103 -9.84 -3.50 -20.94
CA SER A 103 -9.13 -2.71 -21.98
C SER A 103 -7.90 -3.44 -22.51
N ILE A 104 -7.18 -4.16 -21.65
CA ILE A 104 -6.06 -5.02 -22.04
C ILE A 104 -6.53 -6.22 -22.89
N ASP A 105 -7.68 -6.82 -22.59
CA ASP A 105 -8.24 -7.88 -23.41
C ASP A 105 -8.62 -7.37 -24.83
N GLU A 106 -9.07 -6.14 -24.97
CA GLU A 106 -9.25 -5.49 -26.30
C GLU A 106 -7.90 -5.29 -27.00
N SER A 107 -6.84 -5.01 -26.26
CA SER A 107 -5.49 -4.92 -26.83
C SER A 107 -4.96 -6.28 -27.28
N LEU A 108 -5.14 -7.33 -26.48
CA LEU A 108 -4.78 -8.71 -26.87
C LEU A 108 -5.54 -9.17 -28.11
N ALA A 109 -6.76 -8.66 -28.32
CA ALA A 109 -7.53 -8.87 -29.53
C ALA A 109 -7.09 -7.97 -30.72
N GLY A 110 -6.11 -7.08 -30.53
CA GLY A 110 -5.55 -6.18 -31.56
C GLY A 110 -6.36 -4.92 -31.82
N HIS A 111 -7.20 -4.49 -30.89
CA HIS A 111 -8.14 -3.38 -31.10
C HIS A 111 -7.89 -2.16 -30.20
N CYS A 112 -7.03 -2.24 -29.19
CA CYS A 112 -6.71 -1.16 -28.27
C CYS A 112 -5.20 -0.99 -28.14
N ASP A 113 -4.72 0.27 -28.17
CA ASP A 113 -3.31 0.63 -27.99
C ASP A 113 -3.09 1.85 -27.09
N ASP A 114 -4.17 2.48 -26.62
CA ASP A 114 -4.12 3.60 -25.67
C ASP A 114 -5.15 3.45 -24.56
N ILE A 115 -4.67 3.48 -23.30
CA ILE A 115 -5.49 3.37 -22.09
C ILE A 115 -5.12 4.52 -21.17
N GLN A 116 -6.12 5.25 -20.69
CA GLN A 116 -5.94 6.31 -19.71
C GLN A 116 -6.71 6.02 -18.43
N VAL A 117 -6.04 6.09 -17.30
CA VAL A 117 -6.61 5.95 -15.95
C VAL A 117 -6.44 7.26 -15.23
N THR A 118 -7.53 7.82 -14.69
CA THR A 118 -7.49 9.10 -13.97
C THR A 118 -8.16 8.94 -12.61
N ILE A 119 -7.42 9.25 -11.54
CA ILE A 119 -7.97 9.39 -10.19
C ILE A 119 -8.42 10.84 -10.05
N HIS A 120 -9.73 11.06 -9.88
CA HIS A 120 -10.31 12.39 -9.76
C HIS A 120 -10.20 12.93 -8.33
N SER A 121 -10.38 14.25 -8.19
CA SER A 121 -10.28 14.95 -6.91
C SER A 121 -11.30 14.50 -5.86
N ASP A 122 -12.48 14.03 -6.28
CA ASP A 122 -13.53 13.48 -5.44
C ASP A 122 -13.32 11.99 -5.09
N ASN A 123 -12.16 11.44 -5.43
CA ASN A 123 -11.81 10.02 -5.29
C ASN A 123 -12.66 9.08 -6.15
N SER A 124 -13.32 9.58 -7.21
CA SER A 124 -13.79 8.74 -8.29
C SER A 124 -12.64 8.39 -9.23
N ILE A 125 -12.83 7.40 -10.08
CA ILE A 125 -11.80 6.99 -11.04
C ILE A 125 -12.44 6.73 -12.41
N SER A 126 -11.75 7.15 -13.46
CA SER A 126 -12.11 6.86 -14.83
C SER A 126 -11.06 6.04 -15.55
N VAL A 127 -11.50 5.07 -16.33
CA VAL A 127 -10.68 4.27 -17.25
C VAL A 127 -11.22 4.47 -18.66
N VAL A 128 -10.40 4.96 -19.56
CA VAL A 128 -10.75 5.23 -20.96
C VAL A 128 -9.85 4.41 -21.85
N ASP A 129 -10.43 3.68 -22.79
CA ASP A 129 -9.72 2.96 -23.83
C ASP A 129 -10.15 3.39 -25.24
N ASN A 130 -9.32 3.05 -26.25
CA ASN A 130 -9.63 3.25 -27.66
C ASN A 130 -9.98 1.94 -28.39
N GLY A 131 -10.50 0.95 -27.66
CA GLY A 131 -10.96 -0.34 -28.16
C GLY A 131 -12.18 -0.25 -29.10
N ARG A 132 -12.83 -1.41 -29.39
CA ARG A 132 -14.02 -1.45 -30.23
C ARG A 132 -15.26 -0.81 -29.61
N GLY A 133 -15.25 -0.60 -28.29
CA GLY A 133 -16.42 -0.24 -27.49
C GLY A 133 -17.35 -1.45 -27.25
N ILE A 134 -17.94 -1.52 -26.08
CA ILE A 134 -18.93 -2.56 -25.74
C ILE A 134 -20.10 -2.47 -26.71
N PRO A 135 -20.66 -3.61 -27.22
CA PRO A 135 -21.84 -3.57 -28.08
C PRO A 135 -23.03 -2.87 -27.43
N THR A 136 -23.65 -1.91 -28.15
CA THR A 136 -24.76 -1.08 -27.66
C THR A 136 -26.14 -1.54 -28.15
N GLY A 137 -26.18 -2.50 -29.07
CA GLY A 137 -27.42 -3.02 -29.67
C GLY A 137 -28.31 -3.73 -28.63
N ILE A 138 -29.62 -3.71 -28.90
CA ILE A 138 -30.64 -4.41 -28.08
C ILE A 138 -30.49 -5.92 -28.27
N LYS A 139 -30.49 -6.65 -27.17
CA LYS A 139 -30.52 -8.12 -27.18
C LYS A 139 -31.94 -8.63 -27.14
N MET A 140 -32.48 -8.92 -28.35
CA MET A 140 -33.91 -9.31 -28.53
C MET A 140 -34.27 -10.63 -27.86
N ASP A 141 -33.27 -11.52 -27.60
CA ASP A 141 -33.43 -12.78 -26.88
C ASP A 141 -33.24 -12.63 -25.35
N ASP A 142 -33.11 -11.39 -24.82
CA ASP A 142 -33.11 -11.16 -23.39
C ASP A 142 -34.40 -11.65 -22.71
N LYS A 143 -34.26 -12.26 -21.53
CA LYS A 143 -35.39 -12.79 -20.75
C LYS A 143 -36.22 -11.68 -20.07
N HIS A 144 -35.63 -10.50 -19.92
CA HIS A 144 -36.28 -9.36 -19.24
C HIS A 144 -37.08 -8.50 -20.18
N GLU A 145 -38.05 -7.76 -19.64
CA GLU A 145 -38.78 -6.69 -20.31
C GLU A 145 -38.68 -5.40 -19.49
N PRO A 146 -38.34 -4.28 -20.12
CA PRO A 146 -37.97 -4.11 -21.55
C PRO A 146 -36.68 -4.85 -21.91
N LYS A 147 -36.53 -5.26 -23.18
CA LYS A 147 -35.34 -5.89 -23.73
C LYS A 147 -34.15 -4.94 -23.60
N ARG A 148 -33.07 -5.40 -22.97
CA ARG A 148 -31.93 -4.56 -22.61
C ARG A 148 -30.87 -4.50 -23.70
N SER A 149 -30.03 -3.45 -23.68
CA SER A 149 -28.83 -3.40 -24.52
C SER A 149 -27.79 -4.42 -24.03
N ALA A 150 -26.94 -4.87 -24.95
CA ALA A 150 -25.84 -5.79 -24.60
C ALA A 150 -24.89 -5.17 -23.56
N ALA A 151 -24.68 -3.84 -23.60
CA ALA A 151 -23.89 -3.11 -22.62
C ALA A 151 -24.52 -3.12 -21.22
N GLU A 152 -25.85 -2.91 -21.15
CA GLU A 152 -26.57 -3.00 -19.87
C GLU A 152 -26.45 -4.39 -19.26
N ILE A 153 -26.67 -5.44 -20.06
CA ILE A 153 -26.58 -6.83 -19.61
C ILE A 153 -25.17 -7.13 -19.07
N ALA A 154 -24.11 -6.68 -19.76
CA ALA A 154 -22.73 -6.89 -19.33
C ALA A 154 -22.39 -6.25 -17.97
N LEU A 155 -23.11 -5.16 -17.59
CA LEU A 155 -22.91 -4.47 -16.33
C LEU A 155 -23.87 -4.90 -15.22
N THR A 156 -24.99 -5.52 -15.54
CA THR A 156 -26.04 -5.85 -14.56
C THR A 156 -26.23 -7.35 -14.32
N GLU A 157 -25.69 -8.20 -15.19
CA GLU A 157 -25.80 -9.65 -15.04
C GLU A 157 -24.44 -10.28 -14.70
N LEU A 158 -24.43 -11.20 -13.77
CA LEU A 158 -23.26 -12.05 -13.49
C LEU A 158 -23.17 -13.13 -14.58
N HIS A 159 -21.95 -13.50 -14.93
CA HIS A 159 -21.66 -14.51 -15.95
C HIS A 159 -22.19 -14.14 -17.34
N ALA A 160 -22.33 -12.83 -17.62
CA ALA A 160 -22.64 -12.30 -18.93
C ALA A 160 -21.40 -11.66 -19.57
N GLY A 161 -21.14 -11.94 -20.84
CA GLY A 161 -20.02 -11.31 -21.56
C GLY A 161 -19.64 -12.00 -22.87
N GLY A 162 -18.98 -11.27 -23.76
CA GLY A 162 -18.50 -11.76 -25.06
C GLY A 162 -17.29 -12.70 -24.96
N LYS A 163 -16.67 -12.82 -23.80
CA LYS A 163 -15.46 -13.63 -23.57
C LYS A 163 -15.72 -15.15 -23.47
N PHE A 164 -16.97 -15.57 -23.32
CA PHE A 164 -17.37 -16.97 -23.42
C PHE A 164 -17.31 -17.51 -24.85
N ASN A 165 -17.19 -16.65 -25.85
CA ASN A 165 -17.03 -17.04 -27.23
C ASN A 165 -15.53 -16.99 -27.62
N GLN A 166 -14.90 -18.15 -27.77
CA GLN A 166 -13.49 -18.31 -28.14
C GLN A 166 -13.13 -17.69 -29.50
N ASN A 167 -14.11 -17.44 -30.38
CA ASN A 167 -13.88 -16.74 -31.64
C ASN A 167 -13.61 -15.24 -31.46
N SER A 168 -14.06 -14.64 -30.35
CA SER A 168 -13.88 -13.22 -30.09
C SER A 168 -12.61 -12.92 -29.28
N TYR A 169 -12.19 -13.82 -28.39
CA TYR A 169 -10.99 -13.69 -27.56
C TYR A 169 -10.33 -15.07 -27.40
N LYS A 170 -9.16 -15.25 -28.02
CA LYS A 170 -8.39 -16.51 -27.92
C LYS A 170 -7.71 -16.68 -26.56
N VAL A 171 -7.31 -15.58 -25.96
CA VAL A 171 -6.69 -15.51 -24.64
C VAL A 171 -7.25 -14.27 -23.93
N SER A 172 -7.74 -14.40 -22.72
CA SER A 172 -8.20 -13.27 -21.92
C SER A 172 -7.83 -13.45 -20.45
N GLY A 173 -7.69 -12.32 -19.72
CA GLY A 173 -7.52 -12.30 -18.29
C GLY A 173 -8.86 -12.48 -17.55
N GLY A 174 -9.96 -11.98 -18.11
CA GLY A 174 -11.30 -12.08 -17.57
C GLY A 174 -12.00 -13.36 -17.98
N LEU A 175 -12.03 -14.37 -17.10
CA LEU A 175 -12.56 -15.72 -17.41
C LEU A 175 -14.02 -15.91 -17.00
N HIS A 176 -14.52 -15.19 -16.00
CA HIS A 176 -15.77 -15.50 -15.34
C HIS A 176 -16.96 -14.60 -15.75
N GLY A 177 -16.74 -13.51 -16.50
CA GLY A 177 -17.78 -12.57 -16.92
C GLY A 177 -18.47 -11.86 -15.75
N VAL A 178 -17.73 -11.58 -14.67
CA VAL A 178 -18.27 -10.93 -13.46
C VAL A 178 -17.56 -9.61 -13.09
N GLY A 179 -16.42 -9.30 -13.68
CA GLY A 179 -15.57 -8.18 -13.23
C GLY A 179 -16.27 -6.84 -13.26
N VAL A 180 -16.71 -6.37 -14.43
CA VAL A 180 -17.35 -5.05 -14.56
C VAL A 180 -18.72 -4.97 -13.87
N SER A 181 -19.45 -6.08 -13.77
CA SER A 181 -20.71 -6.12 -13.03
C SER A 181 -20.47 -6.02 -11.51
N CYS A 182 -19.36 -6.57 -11.00
CA CYS A 182 -18.92 -6.34 -9.61
C CYS A 182 -18.54 -4.88 -9.37
N VAL A 183 -17.82 -4.23 -10.29
CA VAL A 183 -17.53 -2.79 -10.20
C VAL A 183 -18.81 -1.98 -10.10
N ASN A 184 -19.79 -2.26 -10.96
CA ASN A 184 -21.09 -1.60 -10.93
C ASN A 184 -21.83 -1.82 -9.60
N ALA A 185 -21.90 -3.06 -9.13
CA ALA A 185 -22.57 -3.40 -7.88
C ALA A 185 -21.99 -2.70 -6.66
N LEU A 186 -20.66 -2.50 -6.63
CA LEU A 186 -19.92 -1.95 -5.50
C LEU A 186 -19.63 -0.45 -5.62
N SER A 187 -20.20 0.22 -6.62
CA SER A 187 -20.07 1.65 -6.85
C SER A 187 -21.34 2.41 -6.46
N LYS A 188 -21.16 3.52 -5.75
CA LYS A 188 -22.23 4.47 -5.46
C LYS A 188 -22.76 5.12 -6.73
N MET A 189 -21.87 5.39 -7.67
CA MET A 189 -22.16 5.92 -9.00
C MET A 189 -21.23 5.23 -10.01
N LEU A 190 -21.76 4.83 -11.14
CA LEU A 190 -20.99 4.43 -12.31
C LEU A 190 -21.62 5.02 -13.56
N ARG A 191 -20.79 5.67 -14.38
CA ARG A 191 -21.15 6.18 -15.70
C ARG A 191 -20.36 5.43 -16.75
N LEU A 192 -21.11 4.80 -17.67
CA LEU A 192 -20.58 4.11 -18.83
C LEU A 192 -20.76 5.01 -20.06
N THR A 193 -19.67 5.31 -20.76
CA THR A 193 -19.70 6.03 -22.05
C THR A 193 -19.06 5.15 -23.10
N ILE A 194 -19.78 4.87 -24.21
CA ILE A 194 -19.32 4.04 -25.30
C ILE A 194 -19.31 4.85 -26.58
N ARG A 195 -18.15 4.88 -27.25
CA ARG A 195 -17.95 5.52 -28.55
C ARG A 195 -17.90 4.41 -29.58
N ARG A 196 -19.00 4.23 -30.33
CA ARG A 196 -19.17 3.15 -31.28
C ARG A 196 -20.13 3.53 -32.41
N ASP A 197 -19.86 3.05 -33.61
CA ASP A 197 -20.72 3.22 -34.82
C ASP A 197 -21.08 4.69 -35.10
N GLY A 198 -20.09 5.60 -34.89
CA GLY A 198 -20.22 7.04 -35.14
C GLY A 198 -20.98 7.81 -34.04
N LYS A 199 -21.39 7.16 -32.97
CA LYS A 199 -22.20 7.75 -31.88
C LYS A 199 -21.54 7.61 -30.52
N VAL A 200 -21.89 8.53 -29.63
CA VAL A 200 -21.53 8.47 -28.22
C VAL A 200 -22.76 8.03 -27.42
N HIS A 201 -22.69 6.87 -26.81
CA HIS A 201 -23.74 6.30 -25.99
C HIS A 201 -23.36 6.44 -24.52
N ALA A 202 -24.34 6.79 -23.66
CA ALA A 202 -24.13 6.89 -22.22
C ALA A 202 -25.22 6.16 -21.44
N MET A 203 -24.83 5.61 -20.29
CA MET A 203 -25.74 5.00 -19.31
C MET A 203 -25.17 5.21 -17.91
N GLU A 204 -26.04 5.50 -16.96
CA GLU A 204 -25.66 5.75 -15.57
C GLU A 204 -26.26 4.69 -14.66
N PHE A 205 -25.50 4.31 -13.64
CA PHE A 205 -25.87 3.31 -12.66
C PHE A 205 -25.61 3.81 -11.25
N SER A 206 -26.37 3.31 -10.31
CA SER A 206 -26.11 3.48 -8.88
C SER A 206 -26.31 2.15 -8.18
N ARG A 207 -25.25 1.67 -7.51
CA ARG A 207 -25.27 0.41 -6.75
C ARG A 207 -25.76 -0.79 -7.56
N GLY A 208 -25.40 -0.83 -8.85
CA GLY A 208 -25.76 -1.89 -9.78
C GLY A 208 -27.04 -1.62 -10.57
N PHE A 209 -27.85 -0.62 -10.23
CA PHE A 209 -29.14 -0.33 -10.88
C PHE A 209 -29.02 0.82 -11.86
N VAL A 210 -29.63 0.64 -13.05
CA VAL A 210 -29.71 1.67 -14.08
C VAL A 210 -30.50 2.87 -13.55
N GLN A 211 -29.98 4.07 -13.78
CA GLN A 211 -30.62 5.34 -13.49
C GLN A 211 -31.20 5.92 -14.78
N ASN A 212 -32.35 6.60 -14.67
CA ASN A 212 -32.96 7.31 -15.80
C ASN A 212 -33.14 6.42 -17.06
N ARG A 213 -33.70 5.21 -16.88
CA ARG A 213 -33.92 4.22 -17.95
C ARG A 213 -34.77 4.81 -19.04
N ILE A 214 -34.33 4.70 -20.30
CA ILE A 214 -35.11 5.00 -21.50
C ILE A 214 -35.85 3.73 -21.89
N THR A 215 -37.14 3.85 -22.22
CA THR A 215 -37.94 2.74 -22.75
C THR A 215 -38.58 3.19 -24.05
N GLU A 216 -38.40 2.42 -25.10
CA GLU A 216 -38.95 2.63 -26.44
C GLU A 216 -39.68 1.36 -26.88
N GLU A 217 -40.48 1.44 -27.91
CA GLU A 217 -41.19 0.32 -28.52
C GLU A 217 -40.64 0.06 -29.94
N VAL A 218 -40.11 -1.14 -30.17
CA VAL A 218 -39.62 -1.56 -31.47
C VAL A 218 -40.38 -2.81 -31.92
N ASN A 219 -41.13 -2.69 -32.98
CA ASN A 219 -42.00 -3.78 -33.52
C ASN A 219 -42.95 -4.38 -32.48
N GLY A 220 -43.52 -3.57 -31.57
CA GLY A 220 -44.46 -4.05 -30.54
C GLY A 220 -43.75 -4.69 -29.32
N VAL A 221 -42.44 -4.59 -29.23
CA VAL A 221 -41.64 -5.10 -28.09
C VAL A 221 -41.03 -3.93 -27.35
N PRO A 222 -41.22 -3.81 -26.03
CA PRO A 222 -40.56 -2.78 -25.23
C PRO A 222 -39.04 -3.04 -25.13
N VAL A 223 -38.24 -2.04 -25.43
CA VAL A 223 -36.77 -2.09 -25.43
C VAL A 223 -36.19 -0.96 -24.58
N SER A 224 -34.99 -1.19 -24.04
CA SER A 224 -34.25 -0.20 -23.25
C SER A 224 -32.88 0.11 -23.91
N PRO A 225 -32.86 1.06 -24.87
CA PRO A 225 -31.62 1.46 -25.52
C PRO A 225 -30.78 2.36 -24.60
N MET A 226 -29.46 2.42 -24.89
CA MET A 226 -28.59 3.44 -24.29
C MET A 226 -28.92 4.84 -24.85
N LYS A 227 -28.76 5.85 -24.00
CA LYS A 227 -28.93 7.25 -24.42
C LYS A 227 -27.82 7.65 -25.39
N VAL A 228 -28.14 8.14 -26.57
CA VAL A 228 -27.22 8.78 -27.50
C VAL A 228 -27.03 10.24 -27.06
N ILE A 229 -25.81 10.64 -26.74
CA ILE A 229 -25.47 11.97 -26.25
C ILE A 229 -24.68 12.82 -27.26
N GLY A 230 -24.18 12.23 -28.34
CA GLY A 230 -23.42 12.93 -29.36
C GLY A 230 -23.00 12.04 -30.51
N GLU A 231 -22.27 12.62 -31.48
CA GLU A 231 -21.61 11.95 -32.58
C GLU A 231 -20.09 12.02 -32.39
N THR A 232 -19.35 11.03 -32.91
CA THR A 232 -17.90 10.96 -32.75
C THR A 232 -17.26 10.11 -33.85
N GLU A 233 -16.06 10.49 -34.28
CA GLU A 233 -15.20 9.63 -35.11
C GLU A 233 -14.34 8.69 -34.27
N LYS A 234 -14.24 8.92 -32.96
CA LYS A 234 -13.48 8.09 -32.04
C LYS A 234 -14.25 6.82 -31.66
N ARG A 235 -13.53 5.81 -31.23
CA ARG A 235 -14.07 4.56 -30.69
C ARG A 235 -13.50 4.31 -29.29
N GLY A 236 -14.16 3.45 -28.51
CA GLY A 236 -13.66 3.02 -27.21
C GLY A 236 -14.72 3.01 -26.15
N THR A 237 -14.31 2.59 -24.95
CA THR A 237 -15.14 2.55 -23.74
C THR A 237 -14.53 3.45 -22.68
N GLU A 238 -15.39 4.12 -21.94
CA GLU A 238 -15.04 4.88 -20.75
C GLU A 238 -15.93 4.43 -19.60
N VAL A 239 -15.31 3.97 -18.53
CA VAL A 239 -15.96 3.60 -17.27
C VAL A 239 -15.50 4.56 -16.20
N HIS A 240 -16.41 5.39 -15.71
CA HIS A 240 -16.16 6.32 -14.61
C HIS A 240 -17.00 5.89 -13.41
N PHE A 241 -16.39 5.64 -12.27
CA PHE A 241 -17.08 5.15 -11.09
C PHE A 241 -16.56 5.75 -9.78
N LEU A 242 -17.48 5.87 -8.82
CA LEU A 242 -17.20 6.25 -7.43
C LEU A 242 -17.51 5.07 -6.53
N PRO A 243 -16.55 4.50 -5.81
CA PRO A 243 -16.77 3.38 -4.88
C PRO A 243 -17.83 3.71 -3.81
N ASP A 244 -18.59 2.70 -3.40
CA ASP A 244 -19.61 2.85 -2.36
C ASP A 244 -18.99 2.81 -0.96
N THR A 245 -19.06 3.91 -0.22
CA THR A 245 -18.55 4.04 1.15
C THR A 245 -19.27 3.15 2.16
N ASP A 246 -20.47 2.65 1.84
CA ASP A 246 -21.16 1.67 2.68
C ASP A 246 -20.45 0.30 2.66
N ILE A 247 -19.68 0.01 1.59
CA ILE A 247 -18.88 -1.21 1.42
C ILE A 247 -17.45 -0.97 1.87
N PHE A 248 -16.82 0.12 1.42
CA PHE A 248 -15.43 0.48 1.69
C PHE A 248 -15.36 1.51 2.84
N GLN A 249 -15.56 1.03 4.09
CA GLN A 249 -15.70 1.90 5.26
C GLN A 249 -14.37 2.39 5.84
N GLN A 250 -13.32 1.59 5.75
CA GLN A 250 -12.04 1.87 6.43
C GLN A 250 -10.97 2.45 5.50
N ASN A 251 -10.84 1.89 4.29
CA ASN A 251 -9.87 2.31 3.28
C ASN A 251 -10.60 2.56 1.97
N ASN A 252 -11.07 3.79 1.76
CA ASN A 252 -11.83 4.20 0.59
C ASN A 252 -11.04 5.10 -0.37
N GLU A 253 -9.75 5.34 -0.12
CA GLU A 253 -8.90 6.16 -0.98
C GLU A 253 -8.08 5.31 -1.94
N PHE A 254 -8.04 5.70 -3.21
CA PHE A 254 -7.16 5.08 -4.20
C PHE A 254 -5.70 5.49 -3.97
N HIS A 255 -4.81 4.49 -3.91
CA HIS A 255 -3.38 4.70 -3.77
C HIS A 255 -2.71 4.67 -5.15
N TYR A 256 -2.11 5.80 -5.52
CA TYR A 256 -1.45 5.98 -6.82
C TYR A 256 -0.41 4.89 -7.11
N GLU A 257 0.44 4.56 -6.12
CA GLU A 257 1.54 3.60 -6.31
C GLU A 257 1.05 2.17 -6.59
N ILE A 258 -0.08 1.77 -5.99
CA ILE A 258 -0.69 0.45 -6.24
C ILE A 258 -1.16 0.35 -7.69
N LEU A 259 -1.82 1.41 -8.18
CA LEU A 259 -2.26 1.47 -9.57
C LEU A 259 -1.06 1.56 -10.53
N ALA A 260 -0.10 2.44 -10.25
CA ALA A 260 1.10 2.65 -11.07
C ALA A 260 1.89 1.35 -11.26
N LYS A 261 2.04 0.55 -10.20
CA LYS A 261 2.64 -0.78 -10.27
C LYS A 261 1.96 -1.67 -11.31
N ARG A 262 0.65 -1.86 -11.16
CA ARG A 262 -0.11 -2.77 -12.02
C ARG A 262 -0.12 -2.30 -13.46
N LEU A 263 -0.30 -1.01 -13.70
CA LEU A 263 -0.30 -0.43 -15.04
C LEU A 263 1.07 -0.56 -15.74
N ARG A 264 2.14 -0.40 -14.99
CA ARG A 264 3.51 -0.61 -15.45
C ARG A 264 3.76 -2.07 -15.83
N GLU A 265 3.35 -3.02 -15.00
CA GLU A 265 3.42 -4.46 -15.32
C GLU A 265 2.68 -4.77 -16.61
N LEU A 266 1.45 -4.27 -16.76
CA LEU A 266 0.62 -4.48 -17.94
C LEU A 266 1.26 -3.88 -19.22
N SER A 267 1.90 -2.72 -19.12
CA SER A 267 2.56 -2.09 -20.27
C SER A 267 3.75 -2.92 -20.79
N PHE A 268 4.52 -3.54 -19.90
CA PHE A 268 5.62 -4.44 -20.30
C PHE A 268 5.12 -5.78 -20.84
N LEU A 269 4.04 -6.32 -20.27
CA LEU A 269 3.47 -7.60 -20.70
C LEU A 269 2.70 -7.51 -22.02
N ASN A 270 2.30 -6.28 -22.41
CA ASN A 270 1.54 -6.01 -23.64
C ASN A 270 2.29 -4.95 -24.48
N ASN A 271 3.36 -5.39 -25.13
CA ASN A 271 4.19 -4.50 -25.94
C ASN A 271 3.36 -3.81 -27.03
N GLY A 272 3.44 -2.48 -27.08
CA GLY A 272 2.68 -1.64 -28.02
C GLY A 272 1.46 -0.96 -27.43
N VAL A 273 1.10 -1.23 -26.17
CA VAL A 273 0.05 -0.50 -25.45
C VAL A 273 0.68 0.65 -24.67
N ARG A 274 0.13 1.85 -24.82
CA ARG A 274 0.45 3.00 -24.00
C ARG A 274 -0.57 3.11 -22.88
N ILE A 275 -0.12 3.15 -21.63
CA ILE A 275 -0.99 3.30 -20.47
C ILE A 275 -0.57 4.56 -19.73
N ARG A 276 -1.52 5.46 -19.48
CA ARG A 276 -1.28 6.70 -18.73
C ARG A 276 -2.05 6.67 -17.42
N LEU A 277 -1.41 7.07 -16.33
CA LEU A 277 -2.02 7.24 -15.02
C LEU A 277 -1.90 8.69 -14.57
N LYS A 278 -3.02 9.33 -14.25
CA LYS A 278 -3.07 10.69 -13.72
C LYS A 278 -3.77 10.70 -12.37
N ASP A 279 -3.23 11.42 -11.40
CA ASP A 279 -3.87 11.69 -10.11
C ASP A 279 -4.14 13.20 -9.97
N GLU A 280 -5.37 13.60 -10.09
CA GLU A 280 -5.77 15.01 -10.01
C GLU A 280 -5.66 15.58 -8.58
N ARG A 281 -5.64 14.71 -7.56
CA ARG A 281 -5.51 15.11 -6.15
C ARG A 281 -4.11 15.61 -5.83
N THR A 282 -3.09 15.05 -6.51
CA THR A 282 -1.66 15.31 -6.27
C THR A 282 -0.96 15.96 -7.46
N GLY A 283 -1.59 15.98 -8.63
CA GLY A 283 -0.99 16.41 -9.89
C GLY A 283 0.08 15.46 -10.43
N LYS A 284 0.16 14.22 -9.89
CA LYS A 284 1.12 13.21 -10.34
C LYS A 284 0.61 12.53 -11.60
N GLU A 285 1.52 12.36 -12.58
CA GLU A 285 1.22 11.70 -13.85
C GLU A 285 2.40 10.83 -14.27
N ASP A 286 2.09 9.60 -14.72
CA ASP A 286 3.05 8.68 -15.30
C ASP A 286 2.54 8.15 -16.65
N ASP A 287 3.46 8.02 -17.61
CA ASP A 287 3.20 7.44 -18.94
C ASP A 287 3.99 6.14 -19.07
N PHE A 288 3.28 5.02 -19.03
CA PHE A 288 3.83 3.69 -19.12
C PHE A 288 3.77 3.21 -20.57
N ALA A 289 4.76 3.57 -21.37
CA ALA A 289 4.98 2.95 -22.65
C ALA A 289 6.05 1.85 -22.49
N GLY A 290 5.63 0.60 -22.40
CA GLY A 290 6.47 -0.56 -22.10
C GLY A 290 7.44 -0.89 -23.24
N ALA A 291 8.47 -0.06 -23.41
CA ALA A 291 9.47 -0.28 -24.46
C ALA A 291 10.25 -1.58 -24.21
N GLY A 292 10.21 -2.49 -25.17
CA GLY A 292 10.99 -3.72 -25.18
C GLY A 292 10.32 -4.93 -24.53
N GLY A 293 9.01 -4.87 -24.18
CA GLY A 293 8.26 -6.02 -23.70
C GLY A 293 8.83 -6.66 -22.43
N VAL A 294 8.75 -7.99 -22.30
CA VAL A 294 9.26 -8.74 -21.13
C VAL A 294 10.77 -8.54 -20.94
N LYS A 295 11.54 -8.35 -22.01
CA LYS A 295 12.97 -8.00 -21.95
C LYS A 295 13.18 -6.61 -21.35
N GLY A 296 12.36 -5.63 -21.75
CA GLY A 296 12.33 -4.28 -21.17
C GLY A 296 11.98 -4.30 -19.68
N PHE A 297 11.12 -5.22 -19.29
CA PHE A 297 10.74 -5.41 -17.89
C PHE A 297 11.92 -5.88 -17.03
N VAL A 298 12.70 -6.85 -17.49
CA VAL A 298 13.94 -7.27 -16.79
C VAL A 298 14.94 -6.11 -16.69
N ASN A 299 15.10 -5.31 -17.74
CA ASN A 299 15.92 -4.09 -17.68
C ASN A 299 15.42 -3.12 -16.62
N PHE A 300 14.12 -2.92 -16.55
CA PHE A 300 13.50 -2.04 -15.54
C PHE A 300 13.76 -2.54 -14.11
N ILE A 301 13.59 -3.84 -13.84
CA ILE A 301 13.82 -4.44 -12.52
C ILE A 301 15.31 -4.36 -12.13
N ASN A 302 16.22 -4.46 -13.11
CA ASN A 302 17.66 -4.37 -12.88
C ASN A 302 18.19 -2.91 -12.85
N LYS A 303 17.32 -1.92 -13.07
CA LYS A 303 17.70 -0.51 -12.98
C LYS A 303 18.21 -0.18 -11.56
N GLY A 304 19.48 0.26 -11.48
CA GLY A 304 20.16 0.52 -10.20
C GLY A 304 20.85 -0.69 -9.58
N LYS A 305 20.90 -1.83 -10.29
CA LYS A 305 21.68 -3.01 -9.92
C LYS A 305 22.85 -3.21 -10.87
N THR A 306 23.97 -3.69 -10.36
CA THR A 306 25.13 -4.04 -11.20
C THR A 306 24.87 -5.36 -11.90
N VAL A 307 24.53 -5.29 -13.20
CA VAL A 307 24.34 -6.49 -14.03
C VAL A 307 25.69 -7.14 -14.35
N LEU A 308 25.75 -8.48 -14.36
CA LEU A 308 26.99 -9.22 -14.57
C LEU A 308 27.35 -9.40 -16.04
N HIS A 309 26.35 -9.44 -16.92
CA HIS A 309 26.52 -9.63 -18.35
C HIS A 309 25.55 -8.72 -19.13
N PRO A 310 25.97 -8.19 -20.32
CA PRO A 310 25.19 -7.17 -21.03
C PRO A 310 23.94 -7.71 -21.72
N ASN A 311 23.92 -8.99 -22.07
CA ASN A 311 22.84 -9.57 -22.87
C ASN A 311 21.78 -10.20 -21.97
N ILE A 312 20.53 -9.79 -22.14
CA ILE A 312 19.40 -10.44 -21.49
C ILE A 312 19.03 -11.69 -22.28
N PHE A 313 18.96 -12.85 -21.63
CA PHE A 313 18.33 -14.03 -22.23
C PHE A 313 16.85 -13.73 -22.45
N HIS A 314 16.35 -14.02 -23.64
CA HIS A 314 14.95 -13.88 -24.00
C HIS A 314 14.53 -15.07 -24.86
N ALA A 315 13.49 -15.75 -24.43
CA ALA A 315 12.89 -16.87 -25.13
C ALA A 315 11.40 -16.64 -25.32
N MET A 316 10.91 -16.88 -26.51
CA MET A 316 9.50 -16.81 -26.86
C MET A 316 9.13 -17.98 -27.76
N GLY A 317 7.97 -18.58 -27.55
CA GLY A 317 7.47 -19.64 -28.41
C GLY A 317 6.11 -20.18 -27.97
N ASP A 318 5.49 -20.90 -28.86
CA ASP A 318 4.24 -21.60 -28.65
C ASP A 318 4.47 -23.11 -28.73
N ARG A 319 3.82 -23.86 -27.84
CA ARG A 319 3.86 -25.32 -27.86
C ARG A 319 2.54 -25.91 -27.45
N GLN A 320 2.13 -26.98 -28.11
CA GLN A 320 1.00 -27.78 -27.68
C GLN A 320 1.37 -28.61 -26.45
N SER A 321 0.50 -28.59 -25.46
CA SER A 321 0.55 -29.49 -24.31
C SER A 321 0.18 -30.92 -24.71
N ASP A 322 0.43 -31.90 -23.83
CA ASP A 322 0.02 -33.28 -24.01
C ASP A 322 -1.51 -33.43 -24.16
N GLN A 323 -2.28 -32.42 -23.76
CA GLN A 323 -3.74 -32.35 -23.88
C GLN A 323 -4.19 -31.64 -25.19
N GLY A 324 -3.27 -31.25 -26.07
CA GLY A 324 -3.56 -30.57 -27.33
C GLY A 324 -3.81 -29.06 -27.22
N THR A 325 -3.68 -28.47 -26.01
CA THR A 325 -3.86 -27.05 -25.79
C THR A 325 -2.60 -26.28 -26.21
N ASN A 326 -2.73 -25.25 -27.03
CA ASN A 326 -1.61 -24.40 -27.41
C ASN A 326 -1.27 -23.41 -26.29
N ILE A 327 -0.04 -23.42 -25.81
CA ILE A 327 0.46 -22.59 -24.71
C ILE A 327 1.59 -21.71 -25.22
N GLY A 328 1.38 -20.39 -25.11
CA GLY A 328 2.43 -19.41 -25.40
C GLY A 328 3.31 -19.20 -24.17
N VAL A 329 4.61 -19.15 -24.35
CA VAL A 329 5.59 -18.92 -23.30
C VAL A 329 6.53 -17.82 -23.73
N GLU A 330 6.68 -16.82 -22.88
CA GLU A 330 7.69 -15.77 -23.02
C GLU A 330 8.45 -15.60 -21.70
N VAL A 331 9.77 -15.64 -21.75
CA VAL A 331 10.62 -15.49 -20.58
C VAL A 331 11.83 -14.64 -20.91
N ALA A 332 12.17 -13.73 -19.99
CA ALA A 332 13.44 -13.02 -20.03
C ALA A 332 14.15 -13.16 -18.68
N MET A 333 15.48 -13.30 -18.70
CA MET A 333 16.27 -13.41 -17.48
C MET A 333 17.67 -12.83 -17.64
N GLN A 334 18.21 -12.32 -16.53
CA GLN A 334 19.54 -11.77 -16.42
C GLN A 334 20.06 -11.91 -14.99
N TRP A 335 21.36 -12.11 -14.82
CA TRP A 335 22.00 -12.17 -13.51
C TRP A 335 22.67 -10.84 -13.16
N ASN A 336 22.52 -10.44 -11.91
CA ASN A 336 23.16 -9.27 -11.32
C ASN A 336 24.08 -9.66 -10.15
N SER A 337 24.81 -8.68 -9.60
CA SER A 337 25.75 -8.90 -8.50
C SER A 337 25.10 -9.20 -7.15
N GLY A 338 23.78 -9.04 -7.03
CA GLY A 338 23.02 -9.30 -5.82
C GLY A 338 22.99 -10.77 -5.39
N TYR A 339 22.40 -11.02 -4.23
CA TYR A 339 22.29 -12.37 -3.65
C TYR A 339 20.84 -12.90 -3.67
N ASN A 340 19.88 -12.08 -4.04
CA ASN A 340 18.46 -12.43 -4.03
C ASN A 340 17.96 -12.87 -5.41
N GLU A 341 17.09 -13.89 -5.42
CA GLU A 341 16.30 -14.30 -6.57
C GLU A 341 15.10 -13.37 -6.68
N GLN A 342 14.83 -12.85 -7.87
CA GLN A 342 13.63 -12.10 -8.19
C GLN A 342 12.99 -12.67 -9.44
N VAL A 343 11.93 -13.44 -9.27
CA VAL A 343 11.19 -14.07 -10.37
C VAL A 343 9.74 -13.64 -10.31
N LEU A 344 9.29 -12.95 -11.38
CA LEU A 344 7.90 -12.54 -11.55
C LEU A 344 7.23 -13.49 -12.54
N CYS A 345 6.11 -14.04 -12.14
CA CYS A 345 5.34 -15.00 -12.92
C CYS A 345 3.98 -14.43 -13.29
N PHE A 346 3.58 -14.59 -14.55
CA PHE A 346 2.30 -14.10 -15.07
C PHE A 346 1.62 -15.17 -15.93
N THR A 347 0.31 -15.30 -15.77
CA THR A 347 -0.56 -16.10 -16.63
C THR A 347 -1.66 -15.20 -17.19
N ASN A 348 -1.74 -15.06 -18.51
CA ASN A 348 -2.68 -14.14 -19.20
C ASN A 348 -2.62 -12.73 -18.60
N ASN A 349 -1.40 -12.23 -18.36
CA ASN A 349 -1.07 -10.95 -17.71
C ASN A 349 -1.39 -10.86 -16.19
N ILE A 350 -2.00 -11.87 -15.58
CA ILE A 350 -2.32 -11.90 -14.14
C ILE A 350 -1.08 -12.36 -13.37
N PRO A 351 -0.65 -11.63 -12.32
CA PRO A 351 0.51 -12.02 -11.52
C PRO A 351 0.18 -13.21 -10.61
N GLN A 352 1.09 -14.18 -10.50
CA GLN A 352 1.04 -15.29 -9.57
C GLN A 352 2.11 -15.09 -8.49
N ARG A 353 1.73 -14.59 -7.33
CA ARG A 353 2.63 -14.36 -6.19
C ARG A 353 3.22 -15.67 -5.66
N ASP A 354 2.40 -16.72 -5.61
CA ASP A 354 2.79 -18.05 -5.15
C ASP A 354 3.34 -18.94 -6.28
N GLY A 355 3.60 -18.36 -7.45
CA GLY A 355 4.09 -19.09 -8.62
C GLY A 355 3.10 -20.13 -9.14
N GLY A 356 3.58 -21.34 -9.37
CA GLY A 356 2.75 -22.45 -9.87
C GLY A 356 3.50 -23.39 -10.81
N THR A 357 2.76 -24.12 -11.66
CA THR A 357 3.28 -25.12 -12.58
C THR A 357 4.26 -24.55 -13.61
N HIS A 358 4.06 -23.33 -14.08
CA HIS A 358 4.97 -22.61 -14.99
C HIS A 358 6.32 -22.31 -14.32
N LEU A 359 6.33 -21.84 -13.05
CA LEU A 359 7.56 -21.61 -12.28
C LEU A 359 8.30 -22.92 -12.03
N THR A 360 7.57 -24.01 -11.74
CA THR A 360 8.15 -25.34 -11.57
C THR A 360 8.82 -25.81 -12.85
N GLY A 361 8.19 -25.61 -14.02
CA GLY A 361 8.77 -25.89 -15.33
C GLY A 361 10.04 -25.08 -15.62
N LEU A 362 10.02 -23.78 -15.34
CA LEU A 362 11.18 -22.89 -15.48
C LEU A 362 12.37 -23.36 -14.64
N ARG A 363 12.14 -23.62 -13.34
CA ARG A 363 13.21 -24.07 -12.43
C ARG A 363 13.78 -25.43 -12.81
N ALA A 364 12.95 -26.37 -13.30
CA ALA A 364 13.39 -27.66 -13.79
C ALA A 364 14.26 -27.53 -15.05
N ALA A 365 13.82 -26.70 -16.02
CA ALA A 365 14.57 -26.41 -17.24
C ALA A 365 15.94 -25.78 -16.93
N MET A 366 15.95 -24.74 -16.11
CA MET A 366 17.19 -24.07 -15.71
C MET A 366 18.18 -25.04 -15.06
N THR A 367 17.72 -25.81 -14.08
CA THR A 367 18.59 -26.75 -13.35
C THR A 367 19.19 -27.79 -14.28
N ARG A 368 18.37 -28.35 -15.18
CA ARG A 368 18.84 -29.38 -16.13
C ARG A 368 19.85 -28.81 -17.13
N VAL A 369 19.54 -27.65 -17.73
CA VAL A 369 20.37 -27.06 -18.80
C VAL A 369 21.70 -26.54 -18.24
N ILE A 370 21.66 -25.83 -17.10
CA ILE A 370 22.86 -25.26 -16.51
C ILE A 370 23.77 -26.36 -15.98
N ASN A 371 23.24 -27.42 -15.32
CA ASN A 371 24.06 -28.58 -14.92
C ASN A 371 24.73 -29.23 -16.11
N LYS A 372 23.98 -29.49 -17.20
CA LYS A 372 24.56 -30.06 -18.42
C LYS A 372 25.68 -29.19 -18.97
N TYR A 373 25.47 -27.88 -19.04
CA TYR A 373 26.52 -26.95 -19.52
C TYR A 373 27.75 -26.93 -18.62
N ILE A 374 27.58 -26.98 -17.30
CA ILE A 374 28.64 -27.02 -16.31
C ILE A 374 29.44 -28.33 -16.44
N ASP A 375 28.76 -29.46 -16.62
CA ASP A 375 29.40 -30.78 -16.80
C ASP A 375 30.19 -30.84 -18.12
N ASP A 376 29.61 -30.39 -19.21
CA ASP A 376 30.22 -30.35 -20.54
C ASP A 376 31.45 -29.39 -20.58
N SER A 377 31.43 -28.31 -19.83
CA SER A 377 32.49 -27.29 -19.76
C SER A 377 33.61 -27.64 -18.76
N GLU A 378 33.47 -28.69 -17.95
CA GLU A 378 34.39 -29.12 -16.88
C GLU A 378 34.68 -28.05 -15.79
N LEU A 379 33.90 -26.97 -15.77
CA LEU A 379 34.10 -25.84 -14.85
C LEU A 379 33.86 -26.25 -13.37
N ALA A 380 32.85 -27.07 -13.09
CA ALA A 380 32.55 -27.53 -11.73
C ALA A 380 33.64 -28.53 -11.22
N LYS A 381 34.19 -29.38 -12.08
CA LYS A 381 35.26 -30.29 -11.72
C LYS A 381 36.54 -29.54 -11.26
N LYS A 382 36.82 -28.41 -11.96
CA LYS A 382 37.92 -27.52 -11.59
C LYS A 382 37.63 -26.77 -10.29
N ALA A 383 36.37 -26.45 -10.03
CA ALA A 383 35.92 -25.70 -8.82
C ALA A 383 35.79 -26.59 -7.57
N LYS A 384 35.66 -27.94 -7.72
CA LYS A 384 35.45 -28.93 -6.65
C LYS A 384 34.28 -28.60 -5.73
N VAL A 385 33.16 -28.17 -6.28
CA VAL A 385 31.92 -27.86 -5.56
C VAL A 385 30.73 -28.50 -6.25
N GLU A 386 29.75 -28.90 -5.45
CA GLU A 386 28.46 -29.38 -5.95
C GLU A 386 27.48 -28.21 -6.07
N VAL A 387 26.91 -28.03 -7.26
CA VAL A 387 25.97 -26.95 -7.57
C VAL A 387 24.53 -27.41 -7.36
N THR A 388 23.73 -26.59 -6.72
CA THR A 388 22.29 -26.83 -6.52
C THR A 388 21.46 -25.83 -7.31
N GLY A 389 20.13 -26.10 -7.46
CA GLY A 389 19.23 -25.17 -8.12
C GLY A 389 19.14 -23.80 -7.44
N ASP A 390 19.37 -23.72 -6.12
CA ASP A 390 19.35 -22.44 -5.39
C ASP A 390 20.58 -21.58 -5.74
N ASP A 391 21.75 -22.19 -5.90
CA ASP A 391 22.96 -21.49 -6.32
C ASP A 391 22.80 -20.85 -7.72
N MET A 392 22.02 -21.50 -8.61
CA MET A 392 21.75 -21.02 -9.97
C MET A 392 20.85 -19.78 -9.99
N ARG A 393 20.08 -19.58 -8.93
CA ARG A 393 19.12 -18.48 -8.82
C ARG A 393 19.61 -17.30 -7.99
N GLU A 394 20.83 -17.40 -7.41
CA GLU A 394 21.44 -16.28 -6.72
C GLU A 394 21.74 -15.13 -7.69
N GLY A 395 21.15 -13.96 -7.43
CA GLY A 395 21.24 -12.77 -8.29
C GLY A 395 20.43 -12.85 -9.59
N LEU A 396 19.57 -13.86 -9.73
CA LEU A 396 18.67 -13.99 -10.89
C LEU A 396 17.54 -12.97 -10.86
N CYS A 397 17.41 -12.20 -11.94
CA CYS A 397 16.20 -11.43 -12.29
C CYS A 397 15.51 -12.10 -13.47
N CYS A 398 14.24 -12.50 -13.31
CA CYS A 398 13.49 -13.22 -14.33
C CYS A 398 12.03 -12.76 -14.37
N VAL A 399 11.49 -12.64 -15.58
CA VAL A 399 10.06 -12.45 -15.84
C VAL A 399 9.59 -13.59 -16.74
N LEU A 400 8.60 -14.33 -16.28
CA LEU A 400 7.96 -15.44 -16.97
C LEU A 400 6.50 -15.11 -17.25
N SER A 401 6.10 -15.04 -18.49
CA SER A 401 4.72 -14.82 -18.94
C SER A 401 4.24 -16.02 -19.74
N VAL A 402 3.11 -16.61 -19.35
CA VAL A 402 2.47 -17.67 -20.11
C VAL A 402 1.08 -17.25 -20.58
N LYS A 403 0.72 -17.64 -21.80
CA LYS A 403 -0.60 -17.44 -22.39
C LYS A 403 -1.30 -18.80 -22.47
N VAL A 404 -2.38 -18.95 -21.73
CA VAL A 404 -3.12 -20.20 -21.54
C VAL A 404 -4.59 -19.94 -21.86
N PRO A 405 -5.25 -20.70 -22.75
CA PRO A 405 -6.66 -20.46 -23.09
C PRO A 405 -7.61 -20.59 -21.89
N GLU A 406 -7.45 -21.64 -21.07
CA GLU A 406 -8.30 -21.90 -19.91
C GLU A 406 -7.45 -22.22 -18.67
N PRO A 407 -6.82 -21.22 -18.05
CA PRO A 407 -5.98 -21.46 -16.88
C PRO A 407 -6.79 -21.81 -15.64
N LYS A 408 -6.25 -22.72 -14.82
CA LYS A 408 -6.81 -23.11 -13.53
C LYS A 408 -5.95 -22.55 -12.40
N PHE A 409 -6.60 -21.92 -11.42
CA PHE A 409 -5.95 -21.31 -10.27
C PHE A 409 -6.39 -21.98 -8.95
N SER A 410 -5.58 -21.83 -7.90
CA SER A 410 -5.89 -22.39 -6.57
C SER A 410 -6.98 -21.64 -5.83
N SER A 411 -7.21 -20.36 -6.16
CA SER A 411 -8.15 -19.44 -5.50
C SER A 411 -8.74 -18.45 -6.47
N GLN A 412 -9.76 -17.71 -6.05
CA GLN A 412 -10.36 -16.62 -6.81
C GLN A 412 -9.39 -15.45 -7.02
N THR A 413 -8.44 -15.24 -6.09
CA THR A 413 -7.38 -14.22 -6.21
C THR A 413 -6.32 -14.56 -7.25
N LYS A 414 -6.35 -15.79 -7.79
CA LYS A 414 -5.46 -16.27 -8.88
C LYS A 414 -3.96 -16.26 -8.52
N ASP A 415 -3.61 -16.33 -7.24
CA ASP A 415 -2.22 -16.20 -6.76
C ASP A 415 -1.31 -17.35 -7.19
N LYS A 416 -1.87 -18.52 -7.50
CA LYS A 416 -1.11 -19.72 -7.90
C LYS A 416 -1.73 -20.42 -9.10
N LEU A 417 -0.92 -20.66 -10.14
CA LEU A 417 -1.32 -21.46 -11.30
C LEU A 417 -1.21 -22.95 -10.98
N VAL A 418 -2.33 -23.70 -11.15
CA VAL A 418 -2.39 -25.16 -10.92
C VAL A 418 -2.58 -25.99 -12.19
N SER A 419 -2.70 -25.36 -13.34
CA SER A 419 -2.78 -26.02 -14.67
C SER A 419 -1.54 -26.86 -14.94
N SER A 420 -1.64 -28.19 -14.79
CA SER A 420 -0.51 -29.13 -14.94
C SER A 420 0.05 -29.18 -16.34
N GLU A 421 -0.78 -28.96 -17.35
CA GLU A 421 -0.47 -28.92 -18.78
C GLU A 421 0.52 -27.83 -19.18
N VAL A 422 0.72 -26.79 -18.35
CA VAL A 422 1.62 -25.68 -18.63
C VAL A 422 3.08 -26.01 -18.37
N ARG A 423 3.35 -26.95 -17.46
CA ARG A 423 4.72 -27.30 -17.04
C ARG A 423 5.60 -27.77 -18.21
N GLY A 424 5.09 -28.73 -19.01
CA GLY A 424 5.83 -29.32 -20.11
C GLY A 424 6.27 -28.31 -21.19
N PRO A 425 5.34 -27.54 -21.77
CA PRO A 425 5.66 -26.48 -22.73
C PRO A 425 6.70 -25.47 -22.23
N VAL A 426 6.60 -24.99 -21.00
CA VAL A 426 7.60 -24.09 -20.39
C VAL A 426 8.96 -24.77 -20.29
N GLU A 427 9.00 -26.00 -19.77
CA GLU A 427 10.24 -26.77 -19.58
C GLU A 427 10.95 -27.01 -20.91
N ASP A 428 10.22 -27.32 -21.97
CA ASP A 428 10.78 -27.62 -23.29
C ASP A 428 11.32 -26.37 -24.00
N ILE A 429 10.51 -25.30 -24.04
CA ILE A 429 10.91 -24.04 -24.71
C ILE A 429 12.13 -23.44 -24.01
N VAL A 430 12.09 -23.35 -22.69
CA VAL A 430 13.19 -22.77 -21.90
C VAL A 430 14.45 -23.63 -22.02
N SER A 431 14.32 -24.97 -21.93
CA SER A 431 15.48 -25.85 -22.02
C SER A 431 16.23 -25.71 -23.35
N ARG A 432 15.48 -25.69 -24.45
CA ARG A 432 16.09 -25.57 -25.78
C ARG A 432 16.78 -24.21 -25.95
N LEU A 433 16.03 -23.13 -25.74
CA LEU A 433 16.53 -21.78 -26.03
C LEU A 433 17.61 -21.33 -25.04
N LEU A 434 17.55 -21.77 -23.77
CA LEU A 434 18.59 -21.47 -22.80
C LEU A 434 19.90 -22.22 -23.15
N PHE A 435 19.80 -23.47 -23.60
CA PHE A 435 20.96 -24.23 -24.06
C PHE A 435 21.62 -23.54 -25.28
N ASP A 436 20.83 -23.14 -26.28
CA ASP A 436 21.31 -22.42 -27.44
C ASP A 436 22.01 -21.10 -27.04
N TYR A 437 21.38 -20.31 -26.14
CA TYR A 437 21.97 -19.07 -25.64
C TYR A 437 23.33 -19.27 -24.96
N LEU A 438 23.47 -20.28 -24.10
CA LEU A 438 24.74 -20.57 -23.42
C LEU A 438 25.85 -21.00 -24.41
N GLN A 439 25.49 -21.69 -25.48
CA GLN A 439 26.43 -22.08 -26.54
C GLN A 439 26.83 -20.91 -27.45
N GLU A 440 25.87 -20.08 -27.82
CA GLU A 440 26.10 -18.93 -28.72
C GLU A 440 26.84 -17.78 -28.03
N ARG A 441 26.75 -17.68 -26.70
CA ARG A 441 27.32 -16.59 -25.92
C ARG A 441 28.24 -17.10 -24.78
N PRO A 442 29.39 -17.68 -25.16
CA PRO A 442 30.29 -18.34 -24.20
C PRO A 442 30.85 -17.38 -23.13
N ASN A 443 30.96 -16.08 -23.43
CA ASN A 443 31.42 -15.10 -22.44
C ASN A 443 30.36 -14.88 -21.35
N ASP A 444 29.09 -14.68 -21.72
CA ASP A 444 28.00 -14.53 -20.79
C ASP A 444 27.80 -15.82 -19.96
N ALA A 445 27.84 -16.98 -20.62
CA ALA A 445 27.75 -18.29 -19.99
C ALA A 445 28.85 -18.50 -18.93
N LYS A 446 30.10 -18.12 -19.25
CA LYS A 446 31.22 -18.20 -18.30
C LYS A 446 31.02 -17.29 -17.08
N ILE A 447 30.48 -16.09 -17.27
CA ILE A 447 30.17 -15.16 -16.18
C ILE A 447 29.05 -15.73 -15.30
N ILE A 448 27.96 -16.21 -15.91
CA ILE A 448 26.82 -16.82 -15.20
C ILE A 448 27.27 -18.03 -14.38
N VAL A 449 28.00 -18.97 -15.02
CA VAL A 449 28.53 -20.16 -14.31
C VAL A 449 29.54 -19.77 -13.23
N GLY A 450 30.35 -18.74 -13.47
CA GLY A 450 31.25 -18.18 -12.44
C GLY A 450 30.50 -17.73 -11.19
N LYS A 451 29.41 -16.97 -11.35
CA LYS A 451 28.54 -16.54 -10.27
C LYS A 451 27.91 -17.73 -9.52
N ILE A 452 27.41 -18.71 -10.24
CA ILE A 452 26.81 -19.93 -9.68
C ILE A 452 27.84 -20.73 -8.85
N ILE A 453 29.05 -20.91 -9.34
CA ILE A 453 30.13 -21.59 -8.62
C ILE A 453 30.52 -20.81 -7.35
N GLU A 454 30.56 -19.49 -7.43
CA GLU A 454 30.82 -18.62 -6.27
C GLU A 454 29.71 -18.77 -5.21
N ALA A 455 28.44 -18.79 -5.61
CA ALA A 455 27.30 -19.04 -4.74
C ALA A 455 27.38 -20.43 -4.07
N ALA A 456 27.72 -21.48 -4.83
CA ALA A 456 27.88 -22.84 -4.31
C ALA A 456 29.03 -22.91 -3.28
N ARG A 457 30.14 -22.24 -3.53
CA ARG A 457 31.27 -22.14 -2.57
C ARG A 457 30.85 -21.43 -1.29
N ALA A 458 30.17 -20.31 -1.40
CA ALA A 458 29.66 -19.55 -0.26
C ALA A 458 28.70 -20.41 0.57
N ARG A 459 27.77 -21.12 -0.06
CA ARG A 459 26.84 -22.04 0.62
C ARG A 459 27.58 -23.19 1.34
N GLU A 460 28.61 -23.79 0.69
CA GLU A 460 29.40 -24.87 1.33
C GLU A 460 30.20 -24.35 2.50
N ALA A 461 30.81 -23.18 2.39
CA ALA A 461 31.53 -22.52 3.48
C ALA A 461 30.60 -22.19 4.67
N ALA A 462 29.40 -21.67 4.39
CA ALA A 462 28.38 -21.42 5.41
C ALA A 462 27.97 -22.71 6.13
N ARG A 463 27.76 -23.81 5.38
CA ARG A 463 27.46 -25.11 5.96
C ARG A 463 28.58 -25.62 6.88
N LYS A 464 29.86 -25.54 6.43
CA LYS A 464 31.02 -25.92 7.24
C LYS A 464 31.15 -25.08 8.50
N ALA A 465 30.90 -23.76 8.40
CA ALA A 465 30.92 -22.86 9.56
C ALA A 465 29.84 -23.21 10.58
N ARG A 466 28.60 -23.51 10.12
CA ARG A 466 27.50 -24.00 10.97
C ARG A 466 27.86 -25.33 11.65
N ASP A 467 28.36 -26.29 10.91
CA ASP A 467 28.78 -27.60 11.46
C ASP A 467 29.88 -27.48 12.52
N MET A 468 30.84 -26.56 12.34
CA MET A 468 31.86 -26.27 13.35
C MET A 468 31.28 -25.58 14.60
N THR A 469 30.31 -24.69 14.43
CA THR A 469 29.59 -24.02 15.53
C THR A 469 28.70 -24.98 16.29
N ARG A 470 28.01 -25.88 15.58
CA ARG A 470 27.17 -26.94 16.15
C ARG A 470 27.99 -27.97 16.95
N ARG A 471 29.18 -28.36 16.45
CA ARG A 471 30.11 -29.24 17.19
C ARG A 471 30.67 -28.59 18.47
N LYS A 472 30.67 -27.27 18.56
CA LYS A 472 31.09 -26.52 19.76
C LYS A 472 29.95 -26.29 20.78
N GLY A 473 28.77 -26.84 20.56
CA GLY A 473 27.65 -26.83 21.51
C GLY A 473 27.05 -25.45 21.76
N VAL A 474 27.22 -24.50 20.83
CA VAL A 474 26.78 -23.12 21.05
C VAL A 474 25.29 -22.93 20.73
N LEU A 475 24.69 -23.72 19.84
CA LEU A 475 23.27 -23.56 19.47
C LEU A 475 22.31 -24.46 20.29
N ASP A 476 22.75 -25.61 20.77
CA ASP A 476 21.92 -26.49 21.61
C ASP A 476 21.92 -26.12 23.11
N GLY A 477 22.78 -25.18 23.54
CA GLY A 477 22.89 -24.70 24.91
C GLY A 477 22.60 -23.22 25.13
N MET A 478 22.28 -22.46 24.09
CA MET A 478 21.87 -21.06 24.21
C MET A 478 20.39 -21.03 24.63
N GLY A 479 20.17 -20.86 25.93
CA GLY A 479 18.92 -20.30 26.43
C GLY A 479 18.61 -18.97 25.73
N LEU A 480 17.40 -18.48 25.92
CA LEU A 480 16.96 -17.17 25.40
C LEU A 480 18.00 -16.09 25.64
N PRO A 481 18.18 -15.14 24.69
CA PRO A 481 19.19 -14.09 24.84
C PRO A 481 19.10 -13.40 26.21
N GLY A 482 20.20 -13.24 26.93
CA GLY A 482 20.21 -12.67 28.26
C GLY A 482 19.66 -11.25 28.37
N LYS A 483 19.55 -10.54 27.23
CA LYS A 483 18.93 -9.21 27.15
C LYS A 483 17.41 -9.25 26.92
N LEU A 484 16.86 -10.36 26.46
CA LEU A 484 15.43 -10.50 26.23
C LEU A 484 14.69 -10.53 27.58
N ALA A 485 13.80 -9.58 27.77
CA ALA A 485 12.81 -9.66 28.83
C ALA A 485 11.55 -10.32 28.24
N ASP A 486 11.44 -11.62 28.39
CA ASP A 486 10.36 -12.43 27.80
C ASP A 486 9.01 -12.21 28.51
N CYS A 487 7.91 -12.59 27.84
CA CYS A 487 6.57 -12.61 28.40
C CYS A 487 6.23 -13.96 29.03
N GLN A 488 5.13 -14.00 29.76
CA GLN A 488 4.68 -15.20 30.49
C GLN A 488 3.74 -16.08 29.67
N GLU A 489 3.04 -15.48 28.68
CA GLU A 489 2.10 -16.16 27.79
C GLU A 489 2.87 -17.11 26.86
N LYS A 490 2.27 -18.26 26.57
CA LYS A 490 2.85 -19.31 25.72
C LYS A 490 2.25 -19.37 24.33
N ASP A 491 1.03 -18.86 24.16
CA ASP A 491 0.38 -18.79 22.85
C ASP A 491 0.98 -17.64 22.02
N PRO A 492 1.70 -17.93 20.93
CA PRO A 492 2.31 -16.91 20.09
C PRO A 492 1.31 -15.88 19.53
N ALA A 493 0.04 -16.29 19.34
CA ALA A 493 -1.00 -15.41 18.80
C ALA A 493 -1.35 -14.27 19.78
N LEU A 494 -1.17 -14.50 21.06
CA LEU A 494 -1.41 -13.53 22.14
C LEU A 494 -0.14 -12.78 22.54
N CYS A 495 1.05 -13.19 22.03
CA CYS A 495 2.35 -12.61 22.41
C CYS A 495 2.80 -11.54 21.42
N GLU A 496 3.46 -10.53 21.96
CA GLU A 496 4.10 -9.49 21.17
C GLU A 496 5.51 -9.16 21.71
N ILE A 497 6.42 -8.80 20.79
CA ILE A 497 7.78 -8.40 21.11
C ILE A 497 8.05 -6.96 20.65
N TYR A 498 8.57 -6.13 21.53
CA TYR A 498 9.09 -4.80 21.21
C TYR A 498 10.59 -4.87 21.00
N ILE A 499 11.03 -4.50 19.81
CA ILE A 499 12.44 -4.29 19.48
C ILE A 499 12.73 -2.81 19.73
N VAL A 500 13.53 -2.53 20.77
CA VAL A 500 13.74 -1.18 21.31
C VAL A 500 15.18 -0.73 21.07
N GLU A 501 15.34 0.53 20.72
CA GLU A 501 16.65 1.15 20.56
C GLU A 501 17.32 1.42 21.92
N GLY A 502 18.49 0.82 22.12
CA GLY A 502 19.35 1.08 23.26
C GLY A 502 18.85 0.51 24.59
N ASP A 503 19.75 0.56 25.58
CA ASP A 503 19.48 0.04 26.91
C ASP A 503 18.63 1.03 27.76
N SER A 504 18.65 2.34 27.46
CA SER A 504 17.89 3.38 28.20
C SER A 504 16.39 3.24 27.95
N ALA A 505 15.94 3.35 26.69
CA ALA A 505 14.56 3.15 26.33
C ALA A 505 14.09 1.71 26.64
N GLY A 506 14.99 0.72 26.46
CA GLY A 506 14.77 -0.66 26.88
C GLY A 506 14.50 -0.81 28.39
N GLY A 507 15.13 -0.01 29.24
CA GLY A 507 14.87 0.04 30.68
C GLY A 507 13.48 0.52 31.05
N SER A 508 13.06 1.65 30.48
CA SER A 508 11.71 2.19 30.64
C SER A 508 10.64 1.24 30.11
N ALA A 509 10.86 0.65 28.93
CA ALA A 509 9.93 -0.31 28.34
C ALA A 509 9.80 -1.60 29.17
N LYS A 510 10.91 -2.13 29.71
CA LYS A 510 10.89 -3.31 30.60
C LYS A 510 10.09 -3.05 31.90
N GLN A 511 10.12 -1.83 32.42
CA GLN A 511 9.37 -1.46 33.62
C GLN A 511 7.89 -1.17 33.31
N GLY A 512 7.61 -0.51 32.17
CA GLY A 512 6.26 -0.11 31.79
C GLY A 512 5.40 -1.20 31.16
N ARG A 513 5.98 -2.30 30.64
CA ARG A 513 5.26 -3.35 29.89
C ARG A 513 4.26 -4.16 30.73
N ASP A 514 3.29 -4.75 30.10
CA ASP A 514 2.55 -5.87 30.66
C ASP A 514 3.37 -7.16 30.48
N ARG A 515 3.87 -7.72 31.57
CA ARG A 515 4.70 -8.92 31.59
C ARG A 515 3.97 -10.19 31.14
N LYS A 516 2.65 -10.16 31.12
CA LYS A 516 1.84 -11.31 30.74
C LYS A 516 2.09 -11.65 29.26
N PHE A 517 2.02 -10.67 28.36
CA PHE A 517 2.04 -10.92 26.91
C PHE A 517 3.06 -10.08 26.12
N GLN A 518 3.73 -9.10 26.75
CA GLN A 518 4.72 -8.24 26.09
C GLN A 518 6.15 -8.64 26.45
N ALA A 519 6.97 -8.91 25.43
CA ALA A 519 8.41 -9.09 25.55
C ALA A 519 9.16 -7.85 25.07
N ILE A 520 10.34 -7.58 25.67
CA ILE A 520 11.21 -6.46 25.28
C ILE A 520 12.58 -6.96 24.92
N LEU A 521 13.05 -6.59 23.71
CA LEU A 521 14.40 -6.87 23.23
C LEU A 521 15.12 -5.55 22.93
N PRO A 522 16.02 -5.07 23.81
CA PRO A 522 16.86 -3.92 23.50
C PRO A 522 17.96 -4.33 22.52
N LEU A 523 18.15 -3.54 21.47
CA LEU A 523 19.26 -3.67 20.54
C LEU A 523 20.32 -2.59 20.82
N ARG A 524 21.59 -2.95 20.75
CA ARG A 524 22.70 -1.98 20.91
C ARG A 524 23.08 -1.38 19.56
N GLY A 525 22.62 -0.17 19.33
CA GLY A 525 23.00 0.61 18.16
C GLY A 525 22.55 0.02 16.83
N LYS A 526 23.24 0.42 15.77
CA LYS A 526 22.93 0.04 14.39
C LYS A 526 23.30 -1.43 14.13
N ILE A 527 22.33 -2.23 13.69
CA ILE A 527 22.59 -3.64 13.33
C ILE A 527 23.33 -3.73 11.99
N LEU A 528 23.84 -4.92 11.68
CA LEU A 528 24.49 -5.18 10.40
C LEU A 528 23.54 -4.91 9.23
N ASN A 529 24.01 -4.14 8.23
CA ASN A 529 23.29 -3.98 6.97
C ASN A 529 23.32 -5.27 6.15
N VAL A 530 22.19 -5.97 6.09
CA VAL A 530 22.05 -7.26 5.44
C VAL A 530 22.00 -7.16 3.90
N GLU A 531 21.76 -5.98 3.34
CA GLU A 531 21.82 -5.74 1.89
C GLU A 531 23.24 -5.94 1.35
N LYS A 532 24.25 -5.54 2.14
CA LYS A 532 25.67 -5.61 1.80
C LYS A 532 26.37 -6.87 2.31
N ALA A 533 25.69 -7.71 3.06
CA ALA A 533 26.33 -8.82 3.78
C ALA A 533 25.93 -10.18 3.23
N ARG A 534 26.91 -11.02 2.92
CA ARG A 534 26.67 -12.43 2.63
C ARG A 534 26.15 -13.15 3.88
N TYR A 535 25.43 -14.24 3.68
CA TYR A 535 24.78 -15.02 4.73
C TYR A 535 25.75 -15.44 5.87
N GLU A 536 26.98 -15.79 5.53
CA GLU A 536 28.02 -16.14 6.51
C GLU A 536 28.29 -15.01 7.49
N LYS A 537 28.34 -13.77 7.00
CA LYS A 537 28.59 -12.59 7.81
C LYS A 537 27.40 -12.26 8.72
N LEU A 538 26.19 -12.58 8.30
CA LEU A 538 24.97 -12.44 9.14
C LEU A 538 25.08 -13.27 10.40
N LEU A 539 25.54 -14.53 10.28
CA LEU A 539 25.70 -15.46 11.39
C LEU A 539 26.87 -15.12 12.34
N THR A 540 27.71 -14.13 12.01
CA THR A 540 28.76 -13.62 12.90
C THR A 540 28.33 -12.38 13.69
N SER A 541 27.17 -11.78 13.37
CA SER A 541 26.60 -10.62 14.09
C SER A 541 25.80 -11.08 15.30
N ASN A 542 26.22 -10.66 16.49
CA ASN A 542 25.52 -10.99 17.73
C ASN A 542 24.11 -10.44 17.77
N GLU A 543 23.87 -9.24 17.22
CA GLU A 543 22.57 -8.62 17.17
C GLU A 543 21.59 -9.39 16.27
N ILE A 544 22.06 -9.83 15.10
CA ILE A 544 21.28 -10.67 14.18
C ILE A 544 20.96 -12.03 14.79
N LEU A 545 21.95 -12.70 15.41
CA LEU A 545 21.74 -13.96 16.11
C LEU A 545 20.74 -13.81 17.28
N THR A 546 20.85 -12.69 18.01
CA THR A 546 19.91 -12.38 19.10
C THR A 546 18.47 -12.24 18.58
N LEU A 547 18.26 -11.55 17.45
CA LEU A 547 16.95 -11.43 16.80
C LEU A 547 16.40 -12.80 16.36
N ILE A 548 17.21 -13.59 15.64
CA ILE A 548 16.80 -14.92 15.16
C ILE A 548 16.42 -15.83 16.34
N THR A 549 17.23 -15.85 17.40
CA THR A 549 16.98 -16.67 18.58
C THR A 549 15.74 -16.23 19.35
N ALA A 550 15.52 -14.90 19.48
CA ALA A 550 14.35 -14.35 20.15
C ALA A 550 13.05 -14.70 19.41
N LEU A 551 13.04 -14.59 18.07
CA LEU A 551 11.87 -14.89 17.25
C LEU A 551 11.58 -16.38 17.12
N GLY A 552 12.61 -17.24 17.15
CA GLY A 552 12.47 -18.71 17.11
C GLY A 552 12.21 -19.31 15.74
N THR A 553 12.11 -18.50 14.67
CA THR A 553 11.73 -18.93 13.31
C THR A 553 12.88 -19.55 12.51
N GLY A 554 14.14 -19.41 12.95
CA GLY A 554 15.30 -19.60 12.07
C GLY A 554 15.44 -18.47 11.06
N ILE A 555 16.30 -18.66 10.05
CA ILE A 555 16.62 -17.66 9.02
C ILE A 555 16.85 -18.36 7.68
N GLY A 556 16.44 -17.73 6.57
CA GLY A 556 16.63 -18.21 5.20
C GLY A 556 15.32 -18.24 4.41
N LYS A 557 15.36 -18.80 3.19
CA LYS A 557 14.16 -18.93 2.34
C LYS A 557 13.39 -20.19 2.71
N ALA A 558 12.09 -20.12 2.81
CA ALA A 558 11.19 -21.26 2.99
C ALA A 558 11.33 -22.23 1.80
N GLY A 559 11.60 -23.53 2.08
CA GLY A 559 11.67 -24.58 1.05
C GLY A 559 13.05 -24.89 0.47
N GLY A 560 14.14 -24.38 1.04
CA GLY A 560 15.51 -24.84 0.75
C GLY A 560 15.77 -26.24 1.32
N SER A 561 16.41 -27.14 0.55
CA SER A 561 16.56 -28.56 0.89
C SER A 561 17.37 -28.77 2.17
N THR A 562 16.73 -29.41 3.15
CA THR A 562 17.28 -30.20 4.25
C THR A 562 18.17 -29.50 5.29
N GLY A 563 17.54 -28.84 6.27
CA GLY A 563 18.17 -28.51 7.55
C GLY A 563 17.14 -28.05 8.58
N SER A 564 17.32 -28.42 9.84
CA SER A 564 16.45 -28.04 10.98
C SER A 564 16.42 -26.55 11.29
N ASP A 565 17.21 -25.75 10.60
CA ASP A 565 17.43 -24.33 10.84
C ASP A 565 16.84 -23.42 9.74
N ASP A 566 16.10 -24.01 8.79
CA ASP A 566 15.41 -23.24 7.75
C ASP A 566 14.30 -22.39 8.38
N PHE A 567 14.04 -21.23 7.76
CA PHE A 567 12.95 -20.35 8.19
C PHE A 567 11.62 -21.10 8.23
N ASN A 568 10.97 -21.06 9.39
CA ASN A 568 9.66 -21.67 9.59
C ASN A 568 8.79 -20.75 10.44
N VAL A 569 7.81 -20.13 9.78
CA VAL A 569 6.89 -19.19 10.44
C VAL A 569 6.03 -19.88 11.52
N ALA A 570 5.77 -21.19 11.42
CA ALA A 570 5.01 -21.91 12.45
C ALA A 570 5.73 -21.99 13.81
N LYS A 571 7.05 -21.70 13.85
CA LYS A 571 7.84 -21.63 15.07
C LYS A 571 7.92 -20.20 15.64
N LEU A 572 7.25 -19.23 15.03
CA LEU A 572 7.25 -17.84 15.48
C LEU A 572 6.70 -17.73 16.91
N ARG A 573 7.46 -17.09 17.78
CA ARG A 573 7.11 -16.95 19.21
C ARG A 573 6.21 -15.75 19.51
N TYR A 574 6.15 -14.77 18.62
CA TYR A 574 5.37 -13.54 18.81
C TYR A 574 4.70 -13.16 17.50
N HIS A 575 3.37 -13.19 17.45
CA HIS A 575 2.64 -12.81 16.24
C HIS A 575 2.63 -11.31 15.96
N ARG A 576 3.05 -10.48 16.92
CA ARG A 576 3.29 -9.05 16.71
C ARG A 576 4.74 -8.71 17.03
N ILE A 577 5.47 -8.28 16.02
CA ILE A 577 6.86 -7.81 16.14
C ILE A 577 6.83 -6.30 15.95
N ILE A 578 7.06 -5.55 17.01
CA ILE A 578 6.87 -4.11 17.05
C ILE A 578 8.23 -3.42 17.13
N ILE A 579 8.58 -2.66 16.09
CA ILE A 579 9.79 -1.83 16.05
C ILE A 579 9.47 -0.52 16.75
N MET A 580 10.23 -0.19 17.80
CA MET A 580 10.07 1.01 18.60
C MET A 580 11.42 1.72 18.74
N THR A 581 11.64 2.73 17.87
CA THR A 581 12.85 3.54 17.78
C THR A 581 12.54 5.00 18.07
N ASP A 582 13.56 5.76 18.40
CA ASP A 582 13.48 7.20 18.63
C ASP A 582 13.01 7.95 17.37
N ALA A 583 12.41 9.13 17.53
CA ALA A 583 11.92 9.97 16.44
C ALA A 583 13.03 10.91 15.91
N ASP A 584 14.25 10.40 15.79
CA ASP A 584 15.43 11.11 15.26
C ASP A 584 16.04 10.39 14.04
N VAL A 585 17.11 10.94 13.50
CA VAL A 585 17.79 10.40 12.30
C VAL A 585 18.42 9.02 12.56
N ASP A 586 18.92 8.76 13.77
CA ASP A 586 19.52 7.48 14.13
C ASP A 586 18.45 6.39 14.30
N GLY A 587 17.35 6.71 14.97
CA GLY A 587 16.20 5.81 15.08
C GLY A 587 15.57 5.49 13.73
N ALA A 588 15.48 6.46 12.81
CA ALA A 588 15.03 6.23 11.43
C ALA A 588 15.98 5.26 10.69
N HIS A 589 17.30 5.38 10.88
CA HIS A 589 18.27 4.48 10.30
C HIS A 589 18.19 3.06 10.88
N ILE A 590 18.04 2.92 12.20
CA ILE A 590 17.88 1.61 12.86
C ILE A 590 16.60 0.93 12.37
N ARG A 591 15.50 1.67 12.26
CA ARG A 591 14.23 1.17 11.69
C ARG A 591 14.42 0.68 10.26
N THR A 592 15.13 1.43 9.42
CA THR A 592 15.42 1.04 8.03
C THR A 592 16.26 -0.24 7.97
N LEU A 593 17.28 -0.39 8.84
CA LEU A 593 18.10 -1.61 8.93
C LEU A 593 17.26 -2.83 9.35
N LEU A 594 16.36 -2.67 10.33
CA LEU A 594 15.46 -3.73 10.77
C LEU A 594 14.46 -4.12 9.67
N LEU A 595 13.86 -3.15 8.98
CA LEU A 595 12.97 -3.42 7.86
C LEU A 595 13.71 -4.13 6.72
N THR A 596 14.95 -3.72 6.40
CA THR A 596 15.81 -4.41 5.43
C THR A 596 16.06 -5.86 5.84
N PHE A 597 16.34 -6.10 7.13
CA PHE A 597 16.55 -7.44 7.66
C PHE A 597 15.29 -8.31 7.49
N PHE A 598 14.11 -7.85 7.91
CA PHE A 598 12.87 -8.60 7.76
C PHE A 598 12.51 -8.83 6.30
N TYR A 599 12.61 -7.80 5.46
CA TYR A 599 12.29 -7.89 4.04
C TYR A 599 13.20 -8.89 3.28
N ARG A 600 14.52 -8.87 3.57
CA ARG A 600 15.49 -9.73 2.87
C ARG A 600 15.59 -11.15 3.41
N GLN A 601 15.47 -11.32 4.72
CA GLN A 601 15.75 -12.59 5.40
C GLN A 601 14.51 -13.32 5.89
N MET A 602 13.40 -12.62 6.10
CA MET A 602 12.15 -13.16 6.63
C MET A 602 10.93 -12.53 5.93
N PRO A 603 10.84 -12.53 4.57
CA PRO A 603 9.80 -11.82 3.82
C PRO A 603 8.39 -12.28 4.21
N GLU A 604 8.20 -13.55 4.51
CA GLU A 604 6.91 -14.13 4.93
C GLU A 604 6.35 -13.47 6.20
N LEU A 605 7.18 -12.95 7.12
CA LEU A 605 6.71 -12.19 8.28
C LEU A 605 6.11 -10.83 7.89
N VAL A 606 6.65 -10.21 6.84
CA VAL A 606 6.10 -8.95 6.31
C VAL A 606 4.81 -9.23 5.54
N GLU A 607 4.82 -10.23 4.68
CA GLU A 607 3.66 -10.64 3.85
C GLU A 607 2.45 -11.04 4.71
N ARG A 608 2.69 -11.79 5.79
CA ARG A 608 1.63 -12.17 6.75
C ARG A 608 1.25 -11.06 7.73
N GLY A 609 1.94 -9.91 7.69
CA GLY A 609 1.64 -8.74 8.49
C GLY A 609 1.96 -8.87 9.98
N HIS A 610 3.05 -9.55 10.30
CA HIS A 610 3.55 -9.67 11.68
C HIS A 610 4.41 -8.48 12.13
N ILE A 611 4.84 -7.60 11.21
CA ILE A 611 5.74 -6.48 11.48
C ILE A 611 4.94 -5.19 11.68
N TYR A 612 5.22 -4.51 12.77
CA TYR A 612 4.60 -3.24 13.14
C TYR A 612 5.65 -2.20 13.54
N ILE A 613 5.30 -0.93 13.38
CA ILE A 613 6.08 0.22 13.86
C ILE A 613 5.23 0.94 14.92
N ALA A 614 5.78 1.08 16.12
CA ALA A 614 5.15 1.88 17.18
C ALA A 614 5.13 3.35 16.81
N GLN A 615 4.03 4.03 17.12
CA GLN A 615 3.85 5.46 16.91
C GLN A 615 3.70 6.18 18.24
N PRO A 616 4.81 6.48 18.94
CA PRO A 616 4.76 7.29 20.16
C PRO A 616 4.26 8.70 19.85
N PRO A 617 3.64 9.41 20.79
CA PRO A 617 3.23 10.80 20.59
C PRO A 617 4.44 11.71 20.47
N LEU A 618 4.34 12.71 19.58
CA LEU A 618 5.38 13.72 19.43
C LEU A 618 5.24 14.89 20.41
N TYR A 619 4.02 15.14 20.91
CA TYR A 619 3.75 16.27 21.78
C TYR A 619 2.97 15.86 23.02
N LYS A 620 3.34 16.47 24.16
CA LYS A 620 2.51 16.56 25.36
C LYS A 620 2.07 18.00 25.50
N VAL A 621 0.77 18.25 25.59
CA VAL A 621 0.19 19.59 25.71
C VAL A 621 -0.62 19.71 26.99
N LYS A 622 -0.55 20.91 27.60
CA LYS A 622 -1.34 21.23 28.79
C LYS A 622 -1.99 22.59 28.62
N ALA A 623 -3.31 22.60 28.70
CA ALA A 623 -4.10 23.83 28.71
C ALA A 623 -5.02 23.84 29.93
N GLY A 624 -4.70 24.69 30.91
CA GLY A 624 -5.42 24.71 32.19
C GLY A 624 -5.29 23.41 32.96
N LYS A 625 -6.39 22.68 33.14
CA LYS A 625 -6.42 21.37 33.83
C LYS A 625 -6.30 20.17 32.85
N GLU A 626 -6.48 20.42 31.58
CA GLU A 626 -6.43 19.39 30.56
C GLU A 626 -4.98 19.10 30.14
N GLU A 627 -4.60 17.83 30.15
CA GLU A 627 -3.29 17.35 29.70
C GLU A 627 -3.51 16.20 28.70
N LEU A 628 -2.94 16.34 27.50
CA LEU A 628 -3.12 15.38 26.41
C LEU A 628 -1.81 15.07 25.72
N TYR A 629 -1.72 13.86 25.17
CA TYR A 629 -0.67 13.44 24.25
C TYR A 629 -1.16 13.50 22.81
N LEU A 630 -0.41 14.16 21.96
CA LEU A 630 -0.75 14.37 20.55
C LEU A 630 0.26 13.70 19.63
N LYS A 631 -0.26 13.03 18.63
CA LYS A 631 0.50 12.18 17.72
C LYS A 631 1.49 12.97 16.86
N ASP A 632 1.02 14.07 16.25
CA ASP A 632 1.73 14.83 15.22
C ASP A 632 1.34 16.32 15.25
N GLY A 633 1.91 17.08 14.32
CA GLY A 633 1.63 18.51 14.15
C GLY A 633 0.18 18.79 13.81
N SER A 634 -0.48 17.96 13.00
CA SER A 634 -1.89 18.14 12.61
C SER A 634 -2.83 17.99 13.84
N ALA A 635 -2.55 17.02 14.72
CA ALA A 635 -3.26 16.87 15.97
C ALA A 635 -3.03 18.09 16.89
N LEU A 636 -1.82 18.68 16.89
CA LEU A 636 -1.52 19.90 17.62
C LEU A 636 -2.29 21.09 17.06
N ASP A 637 -2.34 21.26 15.75
CA ASP A 637 -3.10 22.35 15.11
C ASP A 637 -4.59 22.26 15.41
N THR A 638 -5.16 21.05 15.37
CA THR A 638 -6.55 20.79 15.74
C THR A 638 -6.83 21.10 17.23
N PHE A 639 -5.90 20.71 18.09
CA PHE A 639 -6.00 21.03 19.53
C PHE A 639 -5.93 22.55 19.77
N LEU A 640 -4.95 23.23 19.17
CA LEU A 640 -4.79 24.67 19.29
C LEU A 640 -6.01 25.42 18.76
N LEU A 641 -6.57 24.99 17.62
CA LEU A 641 -7.82 25.58 17.09
C LEU A 641 -8.97 25.41 18.09
N ARG A 642 -9.15 24.24 18.67
CA ARG A 642 -10.18 24.01 19.69
C ARG A 642 -10.00 24.95 20.88
N ILE A 643 -8.77 25.09 21.41
CA ILE A 643 -8.48 26.00 22.52
C ILE A 643 -8.65 27.45 22.11
N ALA A 644 -8.29 27.84 20.87
CA ALA A 644 -8.43 29.20 20.36
C ALA A 644 -9.88 29.68 20.35
N LEU A 645 -10.81 28.77 20.04
CA LEU A 645 -12.25 29.09 19.91
C LEU A 645 -12.98 29.15 21.27
N VAL A 646 -12.37 28.68 22.36
CA VAL A 646 -12.98 28.77 23.70
C VAL A 646 -13.08 30.24 24.12
N ASN A 647 -14.31 30.71 24.39
CA ASN A 647 -14.64 32.10 24.75
C ASN A 647 -14.11 33.12 23.74
N ALA A 648 -14.10 32.74 22.43
CA ALA A 648 -13.71 33.59 21.32
C ALA A 648 -14.94 34.18 20.63
N SER A 649 -14.81 35.42 20.19
CA SER A 649 -15.79 36.06 19.35
C SER A 649 -15.13 37.03 18.37
N VAL A 650 -15.77 37.22 17.22
CA VAL A 650 -15.35 38.17 16.20
C VAL A 650 -16.48 39.14 15.92
N PHE A 651 -16.26 40.41 16.19
CA PHE A 651 -17.17 41.48 15.79
C PHE A 651 -16.89 41.87 14.35
N THR A 652 -17.91 41.81 13.49
CA THR A 652 -17.72 41.98 12.02
C THR A 652 -17.48 43.44 11.60
N GLY A 653 -17.70 44.42 12.46
CA GLY A 653 -17.52 45.82 12.12
C GLY A 653 -18.63 46.40 11.23
N GLY A 654 -18.49 47.66 10.84
CA GLY A 654 -19.47 48.37 10.03
C GLY A 654 -20.73 48.80 10.78
N ALA A 655 -21.66 49.52 10.10
CA ALA A 655 -22.88 50.10 10.68
C ALA A 655 -23.91 49.07 11.18
N GLN A 656 -23.84 47.81 10.68
CA GLN A 656 -24.72 46.67 11.06
C GLN A 656 -23.90 45.49 11.60
N GLY A 657 -22.75 45.77 12.25
CA GLY A 657 -21.85 44.74 12.73
C GLY A 657 -22.53 43.74 13.64
N SER A 658 -22.31 42.45 13.42
CA SER A 658 -22.74 41.32 14.24
C SER A 658 -21.58 40.68 14.96
N THR A 659 -21.85 39.93 16.02
CA THR A 659 -20.82 39.18 16.73
C THR A 659 -20.92 37.70 16.36
N LEU A 660 -19.86 37.15 15.77
CA LEU A 660 -19.69 35.75 15.45
C LEU A 660 -19.06 35.02 16.65
N SER A 661 -19.71 33.99 17.17
CA SER A 661 -19.21 33.22 18.30
C SER A 661 -19.77 31.78 18.29
N GLY A 662 -19.28 30.92 19.17
CA GLY A 662 -19.75 29.55 19.32
C GLY A 662 -19.65 28.73 18.02
N ASP A 663 -20.72 28.01 17.69
CA ASP A 663 -20.76 27.08 16.54
C ASP A 663 -20.56 27.79 15.20
N THR A 664 -21.08 29.00 15.04
CA THR A 664 -20.92 29.79 13.81
C THR A 664 -19.45 30.15 13.57
N LEU A 665 -18.75 30.59 14.61
CA LEU A 665 -17.33 30.89 14.51
C LEU A 665 -16.52 29.60 14.26
N ALA A 666 -16.91 28.49 14.90
CA ALA A 666 -16.26 27.19 14.71
C ALA A 666 -16.43 26.65 13.27
N GLU A 667 -17.58 26.84 12.66
CA GLU A 667 -17.82 26.48 11.25
C GLU A 667 -16.97 27.31 10.30
N LEU A 668 -16.91 28.63 10.49
CA LEU A 668 -16.06 29.52 9.72
C LEU A 668 -14.58 29.18 9.87
N ALA A 669 -14.14 28.86 11.08
CA ALA A 669 -12.77 28.44 11.34
C ALA A 669 -12.41 27.13 10.62
N ARG A 670 -13.32 26.14 10.56
CA ARG A 670 -13.11 24.91 9.79
C ARG A 670 -12.97 25.18 8.28
N LYS A 671 -13.85 26.01 7.70
CA LYS A 671 -13.76 26.41 6.29
C LYS A 671 -12.44 27.10 6.00
N HIS A 672 -12.00 27.99 6.89
CA HIS A 672 -10.68 28.63 6.79
C HIS A 672 -9.55 27.58 6.84
N GLN A 673 -9.61 26.62 7.76
CA GLN A 673 -8.61 25.56 7.91
C GLN A 673 -8.53 24.68 6.65
N VAL A 674 -9.66 24.35 6.02
CA VAL A 674 -9.69 23.58 4.76
C VAL A 674 -8.95 24.37 3.66
N ALA A 675 -9.25 25.64 3.48
CA ALA A 675 -8.56 26.47 2.50
C ALA A 675 -7.05 26.57 2.77
N GLN A 676 -6.63 26.75 4.03
CA GLN A 676 -5.21 26.76 4.39
C GLN A 676 -4.53 25.41 4.15
N ALA A 677 -5.20 24.29 4.39
CA ALA A 677 -4.68 22.96 4.11
C ALA A 677 -4.46 22.74 2.60
N VAL A 678 -5.39 23.20 1.74
CA VAL A 678 -5.24 23.18 0.28
C VAL A 678 -4.01 24.00 -0.14
N ILE A 679 -3.88 25.24 0.34
CA ILE A 679 -2.73 26.11 0.03
C ILE A 679 -1.42 25.46 0.52
N ALA A 680 -1.39 24.91 1.73
CA ALA A 680 -0.20 24.28 2.29
C ALA A 680 0.24 23.05 1.48
N ARG A 681 -0.68 22.28 0.95
CA ARG A 681 -0.42 21.11 0.10
C ARG A 681 0.11 21.52 -1.27
N LEU A 682 -0.52 22.52 -1.91
CA LEU A 682 -0.22 22.92 -3.29
C LEU A 682 0.96 23.86 -3.43
N ARG A 683 1.40 24.56 -2.36
CA ARG A 683 2.45 25.58 -2.40
C ARG A 683 3.81 25.12 -2.97
N ASN A 684 4.06 23.82 -2.98
CA ASN A 684 5.29 23.25 -3.52
C ASN A 684 5.24 23.15 -5.06
N PHE A 685 4.05 23.12 -5.64
CA PHE A 685 3.78 22.93 -7.06
C PHE A 685 3.26 24.21 -7.73
N MET A 686 2.50 25.01 -6.99
CA MET A 686 1.84 26.22 -7.46
C MET A 686 2.26 27.43 -6.60
N ASP A 687 2.15 28.63 -7.15
CA ASP A 687 2.48 29.85 -6.42
C ASP A 687 1.52 30.04 -5.22
N ALA A 688 2.08 30.07 -4.01
CA ALA A 688 1.29 30.13 -2.78
C ALA A 688 0.49 31.43 -2.64
N GLU A 689 1.01 32.56 -3.18
CA GLU A 689 0.30 33.86 -3.11
C GLU A 689 -0.79 33.94 -4.15
N ALA A 690 -0.63 33.26 -5.31
CA ALA A 690 -1.70 33.11 -6.27
C ALA A 690 -2.86 32.29 -5.67
N LEU A 691 -2.58 31.18 -5.01
CA LEU A 691 -3.60 30.38 -4.31
C LEU A 691 -4.29 31.19 -3.20
N ARG A 692 -3.54 32.00 -2.44
CA ARG A 692 -4.10 32.91 -1.43
C ARG A 692 -5.00 33.98 -2.08
N SER A 693 -4.58 34.53 -3.22
CA SER A 693 -5.38 35.52 -3.95
C SER A 693 -6.71 34.96 -4.43
N VAL A 694 -6.75 33.69 -4.84
CA VAL A 694 -8.00 32.96 -5.14
C VAL A 694 -8.86 32.84 -3.88
N ALA A 695 -8.29 32.40 -2.77
CA ALA A 695 -9.01 32.30 -1.50
C ALA A 695 -9.48 33.66 -0.94
N ASP A 696 -8.83 34.77 -1.37
CA ASP A 696 -9.21 36.15 -1.04
C ASP A 696 -10.20 36.78 -2.08
N GLY A 697 -10.67 35.99 -3.07
CA GLY A 697 -11.77 36.35 -3.95
C GLY A 697 -11.38 36.73 -5.38
N VAL A 698 -10.17 36.40 -5.85
CA VAL A 698 -9.83 36.45 -7.29
C VAL A 698 -10.42 35.22 -7.97
N ALA A 699 -11.40 35.42 -8.85
CA ALA A 699 -11.96 34.37 -9.66
C ALA A 699 -11.11 34.14 -10.91
N LEU A 700 -10.85 32.85 -11.22
CA LEU A 700 -10.11 32.46 -12.43
C LEU A 700 -11.06 31.73 -13.37
N ASN A 701 -10.91 31.99 -14.66
CA ASN A 701 -11.52 31.23 -15.74
C ASN A 701 -10.46 30.94 -16.80
N LEU A 702 -10.35 29.67 -17.23
CA LEU A 702 -9.41 29.21 -18.24
C LEU A 702 -10.11 28.44 -19.37
N ASP A 703 -11.35 28.81 -19.69
CA ASP A 703 -12.12 28.15 -20.76
C ASP A 703 -11.57 28.54 -22.13
N THR A 704 -11.18 29.79 -22.29
CA THR A 704 -10.57 30.32 -23.52
C THR A 704 -9.28 31.08 -23.23
N VAL A 705 -8.46 31.36 -24.26
CA VAL A 705 -7.24 32.16 -24.12
C VAL A 705 -7.56 33.58 -23.63
N ALA A 706 -8.65 34.15 -24.09
CA ALA A 706 -9.09 35.49 -23.66
C ALA A 706 -9.49 35.51 -22.17
N ASP A 707 -10.12 34.43 -21.69
CA ASP A 707 -10.44 34.24 -20.26
C ASP A 707 -9.17 34.07 -19.42
N ALA A 708 -8.19 33.36 -19.93
CA ALA A 708 -6.89 33.20 -19.28
C ALA A 708 -6.15 34.55 -19.19
N GLU A 709 -6.16 35.38 -20.23
CA GLU A 709 -5.58 36.72 -20.21
C GLU A 709 -6.30 37.67 -19.21
N ALA A 710 -7.64 37.60 -19.16
CA ALA A 710 -8.43 38.33 -18.17
C ALA A 710 -8.14 37.88 -16.72
N SER A 711 -8.03 36.58 -16.51
CA SER A 711 -7.65 35.98 -15.22
C SER A 711 -6.21 36.36 -14.83
N ALA A 712 -5.29 36.40 -15.80
CA ALA A 712 -3.90 36.84 -15.58
C ALA A 712 -3.85 38.32 -15.13
N ALA A 713 -4.61 39.20 -15.76
CA ALA A 713 -4.68 40.63 -15.38
C ALA A 713 -5.26 40.81 -13.96
N ALA A 714 -6.31 40.04 -13.61
CA ALA A 714 -6.90 40.07 -12.27
C ALA A 714 -5.91 39.59 -11.19
N LEU A 715 -5.15 38.53 -11.48
CA LEU A 715 -4.16 37.98 -10.56
C LEU A 715 -2.92 38.87 -10.47
N GLN A 716 -2.46 39.49 -11.59
CA GLN A 716 -1.34 40.44 -11.64
C GLN A 716 -1.57 41.64 -10.72
N ALA A 717 -2.81 42.14 -10.64
CA ALA A 717 -3.15 43.24 -9.75
C ALA A 717 -2.94 42.92 -8.26
N ARG A 718 -2.91 41.65 -7.88
CA ARG A 718 -2.68 41.14 -6.51
C ARG A 718 -1.22 40.72 -6.26
N LEU A 719 -0.47 40.47 -7.34
CA LEU A 719 0.89 39.93 -7.28
C LEU A 719 1.90 40.90 -7.94
N PRO A 720 2.20 42.05 -7.33
CA PRO A 720 3.08 43.08 -7.93
C PRO A 720 4.53 42.55 -8.13
N ASP A 721 4.97 41.56 -7.33
CA ASP A 721 6.33 41.02 -7.38
C ASP A 721 6.44 39.76 -8.29
N ALA A 722 5.39 39.43 -9.05
CA ALA A 722 5.38 38.33 -9.99
C ALA A 722 4.95 38.82 -11.38
N GLU A 723 5.38 38.14 -12.41
CA GLU A 723 4.88 38.29 -13.77
C GLU A 723 3.85 37.21 -14.04
N VAL A 724 2.61 37.59 -14.39
CA VAL A 724 1.51 36.70 -14.64
C VAL A 724 1.07 36.81 -16.09
N ALA A 725 1.08 35.71 -16.83
CA ALA A 725 0.66 35.66 -18.23
C ALA A 725 -0.37 34.55 -18.48
N GLY A 726 -1.40 34.88 -19.29
CA GLY A 726 -2.27 33.88 -19.87
C GLY A 726 -1.62 33.35 -21.16
N GLU A 727 -1.45 32.05 -21.28
CA GLU A 727 -0.78 31.39 -22.39
C GLU A 727 -1.59 30.17 -22.85
N PHE A 728 -1.28 29.68 -24.06
CA PHE A 728 -1.81 28.45 -24.59
C PHE A 728 -0.75 27.35 -24.54
N ASP A 729 -1.01 26.27 -23.80
CA ASP A 729 -0.09 25.12 -23.75
C ASP A 729 -0.39 24.15 -24.91
N VAL A 730 0.49 24.14 -25.90
CA VAL A 730 0.40 23.30 -27.11
C VAL A 730 0.42 21.80 -26.77
N ARG A 731 1.01 21.41 -25.62
CA ARG A 731 1.09 19.99 -25.23
C ARG A 731 -0.24 19.45 -24.72
N THR A 732 -0.98 20.27 -24.00
CA THR A 732 -2.26 19.90 -23.41
C THR A 732 -3.45 20.37 -24.21
N ASP A 733 -3.21 21.25 -25.23
CA ASP A 733 -4.23 21.91 -26.04
C ASP A 733 -5.23 22.72 -25.18
N LYS A 734 -4.70 23.37 -24.12
CA LYS A 734 -5.51 24.08 -23.13
C LYS A 734 -4.88 25.43 -22.76
N PRO A 735 -5.71 26.45 -22.41
CA PRO A 735 -5.22 27.68 -21.79
C PRO A 735 -4.65 27.44 -20.39
N ILE A 736 -3.61 28.17 -20.04
CA ILE A 736 -2.93 28.11 -18.74
C ILE A 736 -2.59 29.51 -18.23
N LEU A 737 -2.39 29.64 -16.92
CA LEU A 737 -1.76 30.82 -16.30
C LEU A 737 -0.34 30.47 -15.87
N ARG A 738 0.63 31.23 -16.40
CA ARG A 738 2.03 31.15 -15.97
C ARG A 738 2.33 32.29 -14.99
N ILE A 739 2.90 31.94 -13.85
CA ILE A 739 3.31 32.86 -12.80
C ILE A 739 4.82 32.74 -12.64
N SER A 740 5.57 33.81 -12.90
CA SER A 740 7.03 33.83 -12.86
C SER A 740 7.51 34.81 -11.80
N ARG A 741 8.37 34.36 -10.88
CA ARG A 741 9.01 35.19 -9.84
C ARG A 741 10.53 35.13 -9.97
N ARG A 742 11.18 36.23 -9.76
CA ARG A 742 12.65 36.30 -9.66
C ARG A 742 13.08 36.11 -8.22
N HIS A 743 13.91 35.10 -7.96
CA HIS A 743 14.47 34.86 -6.64
C HIS A 743 16.01 34.66 -6.78
N HIS A 744 16.80 35.51 -6.18
CA HIS A 744 18.26 35.44 -6.23
C HIS A 744 18.86 35.29 -7.66
N GLY A 745 18.29 35.97 -8.64
CA GLY A 745 18.72 35.91 -10.05
C GLY A 745 18.15 34.78 -10.88
N ASN A 746 17.47 33.80 -10.26
CA ASN A 746 16.77 32.70 -10.93
C ASN A 746 15.29 33.05 -11.12
N VAL A 747 14.71 32.62 -12.23
CA VAL A 747 13.26 32.71 -12.48
C VAL A 747 12.62 31.38 -12.07
N LYS A 748 11.74 31.42 -11.06
CA LYS A 748 10.88 30.30 -10.70
C LYS A 748 9.52 30.51 -11.34
N SER A 749 9.08 29.57 -12.19
CA SER A 749 7.77 29.62 -12.81
C SER A 749 6.89 28.52 -12.25
N SER A 750 5.62 28.85 -12.03
CA SER A 750 4.55 27.90 -11.71
C SER A 750 3.38 28.08 -12.66
N VAL A 751 2.56 27.07 -12.84
CA VAL A 751 1.46 27.06 -13.79
C VAL A 751 0.16 26.68 -13.08
N LEU A 752 -0.91 27.46 -13.32
CA LEU A 752 -2.27 27.07 -12.98
C LEU A 752 -2.94 26.57 -14.25
N THR A 753 -3.49 25.35 -14.20
CA THR A 753 -4.08 24.68 -15.36
C THR A 753 -5.61 24.80 -15.34
N GLN A 754 -6.25 24.56 -16.49
CA GLN A 754 -7.70 24.45 -16.59
C GLN A 754 -8.25 23.35 -15.67
N ASP A 755 -7.57 22.20 -15.56
CA ASP A 755 -7.95 21.10 -14.69
C ASP A 755 -7.95 21.51 -13.21
N PHE A 756 -7.02 22.37 -12.77
CA PHE A 756 -7.05 22.95 -11.43
C PHE A 756 -8.26 23.85 -11.20
N VAL A 757 -8.56 24.73 -12.16
CA VAL A 757 -9.70 25.68 -12.04
C VAL A 757 -11.04 24.96 -12.00
N HIS A 758 -11.17 23.83 -12.69
CA HIS A 758 -12.37 22.97 -12.65
C HIS A 758 -12.32 21.90 -11.54
N GLY A 759 -11.24 21.87 -10.77
CA GLY A 759 -11.03 20.86 -9.73
C GLY A 759 -11.60 21.25 -8.36
N ALA A 760 -11.73 20.25 -7.48
CA ALA A 760 -12.26 20.42 -6.11
C ALA A 760 -11.40 21.35 -5.25
N ASP A 761 -10.11 21.43 -5.50
CA ASP A 761 -9.19 22.32 -4.77
C ASP A 761 -9.51 23.79 -5.01
N TYR A 762 -9.71 24.15 -6.28
CA TYR A 762 -10.16 25.48 -6.64
C TYR A 762 -11.57 25.79 -6.09
N ALA A 763 -12.48 24.83 -6.18
CA ALA A 763 -13.83 24.97 -5.62
C ALA A 763 -13.79 25.25 -4.10
N ALA A 764 -12.91 24.56 -3.35
CA ALA A 764 -12.71 24.81 -1.91
C ALA A 764 -12.15 26.20 -1.61
N LEU A 765 -11.18 26.68 -2.42
CA LEU A 765 -10.68 28.05 -2.30
C LEU A 765 -11.73 29.11 -2.67
N ALA A 766 -12.52 28.88 -3.72
CA ALA A 766 -13.60 29.75 -4.14
C ALA A 766 -14.74 29.80 -3.11
N GLU A 767 -15.08 28.67 -2.48
CA GLU A 767 -16.06 28.61 -1.38
C GLU A 767 -15.57 29.44 -0.18
N ALA A 768 -14.28 29.30 0.18
CA ALA A 768 -13.68 30.13 1.22
C ALA A 768 -13.75 31.61 0.85
N ALA A 769 -13.41 31.99 -0.39
CA ALA A 769 -13.50 33.35 -0.89
C ALA A 769 -14.93 33.90 -0.76
N ASN A 770 -15.94 33.15 -1.21
CA ASN A 770 -17.35 33.55 -1.10
C ASN A 770 -17.80 33.70 0.35
N THR A 771 -17.26 32.88 1.25
CA THR A 771 -17.59 32.91 2.69
C THR A 771 -16.97 34.14 3.39
N PHE A 772 -15.72 34.47 3.06
CA PHE A 772 -14.96 35.48 3.81
C PHE A 772 -14.93 36.87 3.14
N LYS A 773 -15.25 36.99 1.85
CA LYS A 773 -15.27 38.24 1.13
C LYS A 773 -16.35 39.16 1.72
N GLY A 774 -15.89 40.29 2.28
CA GLY A 774 -16.79 41.27 2.90
C GLY A 774 -17.40 40.87 4.24
N LEU A 775 -16.98 39.74 4.83
CA LEU A 775 -17.42 39.30 6.16
C LEU A 775 -17.01 40.28 7.26
N LEU A 776 -15.82 40.86 7.15
CA LEU A 776 -15.33 41.84 8.09
C LEU A 776 -15.25 43.23 7.45
N GLY A 777 -15.83 44.23 8.13
CA GLY A 777 -15.86 45.63 7.72
C GLY A 777 -14.98 46.49 8.60
N GLU A 778 -15.06 47.82 8.38
CA GLU A 778 -14.26 48.78 9.14
C GLU A 778 -14.61 48.71 10.63
N GLY A 779 -13.58 48.67 11.50
CA GLY A 779 -13.76 48.52 12.96
C GLY A 779 -13.99 47.10 13.43
N ALA A 780 -13.79 46.09 12.57
CA ALA A 780 -13.83 44.72 12.99
C ALA A 780 -12.78 44.39 14.05
N ARG A 781 -13.12 43.53 15.00
CA ARG A 781 -12.21 43.15 16.10
C ARG A 781 -12.49 41.73 16.51
N VAL A 782 -11.42 41.04 16.91
CA VAL A 782 -11.45 39.72 17.53
C VAL A 782 -11.30 39.84 19.03
N MET A 783 -12.03 39.06 19.77
CA MET A 783 -12.06 39.08 21.24
C MET A 783 -11.96 37.65 21.78
N ARG A 784 -11.26 37.49 22.90
CA ARG A 784 -11.15 36.21 23.59
C ARG A 784 -11.10 36.42 25.11
N GLY A 785 -11.85 35.59 25.88
CA GLY A 785 -11.95 35.66 27.35
C GLY A 785 -13.24 36.27 27.83
N GLU A 786 -13.41 36.37 29.15
CA GLU A 786 -14.60 36.88 29.81
C GLU A 786 -14.22 37.93 30.84
N GLY A 787 -15.07 38.98 30.98
CA GLY A 787 -14.95 40.03 31.99
C GLY A 787 -13.60 40.78 31.89
N GLU A 788 -12.96 41.02 33.05
CA GLU A 788 -11.68 41.76 33.11
C GLU A 788 -10.49 41.07 32.44
N ARG A 789 -10.62 39.79 32.07
CA ARG A 789 -9.57 39.02 31.33
C ARG A 789 -9.80 38.97 29.83
N GLN A 790 -10.81 39.66 29.33
CA GLN A 790 -11.05 39.77 27.88
C GLN A 790 -9.93 40.55 27.19
N LYS A 791 -9.37 39.97 26.16
CA LYS A 791 -8.41 40.62 25.26
C LYS A 791 -9.06 40.85 23.91
N GLU A 792 -8.75 41.96 23.27
CA GLU A 792 -9.25 42.28 21.96
C GLU A 792 -8.14 42.81 21.04
N GLU A 793 -8.30 42.63 19.73
CA GLU A 793 -7.43 43.11 18.69
C GLU A 793 -8.26 43.58 17.48
N ARG A 794 -7.83 44.67 16.81
CA ARG A 794 -8.43 45.11 15.53
C ARG A 794 -7.91 44.22 14.42
N VAL A 795 -8.80 43.78 13.52
CA VAL A 795 -8.46 42.88 12.42
C VAL A 795 -9.00 43.41 11.10
N SER A 796 -8.28 43.21 10.03
CA SER A 796 -8.65 43.60 8.68
C SER A 796 -9.41 42.53 7.92
N ASP A 797 -9.15 41.24 8.26
CA ASP A 797 -9.69 40.08 7.58
C ASP A 797 -9.79 38.90 8.53
N PHE A 798 -10.52 37.86 8.13
CA PHE A 798 -10.77 36.69 8.94
C PHE A 798 -9.48 35.89 9.23
N ARG A 799 -8.51 35.94 8.33
CA ARG A 799 -7.20 35.28 8.49
C ARG A 799 -6.42 35.89 9.65
N SER A 800 -6.34 37.22 9.75
CA SER A 800 -5.68 37.91 10.86
C SER A 800 -6.40 37.65 12.18
N ALA A 801 -7.74 37.53 12.18
CA ALA A 801 -8.52 37.15 13.36
C ALA A 801 -8.15 35.74 13.84
N MET A 802 -8.10 34.78 12.93
CA MET A 802 -7.72 33.39 13.26
C MET A 802 -6.26 33.30 13.70
N ALA A 803 -5.34 34.00 13.04
CA ALA A 803 -3.93 34.03 13.45
C ALA A 803 -3.75 34.56 14.88
N TRP A 804 -4.46 35.64 15.25
CA TRP A 804 -4.44 36.16 16.60
C TRP A 804 -5.04 35.18 17.64
N LEU A 805 -6.17 34.55 17.32
CA LEU A 805 -6.80 33.56 18.21
C LEU A 805 -5.87 32.35 18.46
N ILE A 806 -5.21 31.85 17.42
CA ILE A 806 -4.25 30.75 17.54
C ILE A 806 -3.04 31.19 18.39
N ALA A 807 -2.49 32.39 18.15
CA ALA A 807 -1.38 32.90 18.95
C ALA A 807 -1.76 33.02 20.45
N GLN A 808 -2.99 33.48 20.75
CA GLN A 808 -3.47 33.50 22.15
C GLN A 808 -3.63 32.09 22.72
N ALA A 809 -4.01 31.10 21.94
CA ALA A 809 -4.09 29.69 22.36
C ALA A 809 -2.69 29.11 22.62
N GLU A 810 -1.73 29.40 21.77
CA GLU A 810 -0.33 28.99 21.95
C GLU A 810 0.26 29.54 23.25
N HIS A 811 0.05 30.83 23.54
CA HIS A 811 0.50 31.44 24.79
C HIS A 811 -0.18 30.83 26.06
N ALA A 812 -1.41 30.33 25.91
CA ALA A 812 -2.15 29.71 27.01
C ALA A 812 -1.84 28.22 27.16
N THR A 813 -1.06 27.63 26.26
CA THR A 813 -0.78 26.17 26.20
C THR A 813 0.69 25.93 26.50
N SER A 814 0.99 25.11 27.49
CA SER A 814 2.34 24.56 27.68
C SER A 814 2.50 23.34 26.75
N ARG A 815 3.58 23.28 26.00
CA ARG A 815 3.90 22.16 25.11
C ARG A 815 5.28 21.59 25.41
N GLN A 816 5.39 20.27 25.44
CA GLN A 816 6.64 19.52 25.45
C GLN A 816 6.68 18.68 24.20
N ARG A 817 7.77 18.75 23.43
CA ARG A 817 8.04 17.87 22.30
C ARG A 817 8.97 16.77 22.75
N TYR A 818 8.62 15.52 22.47
CA TYR A 818 9.48 14.35 22.69
C TYR A 818 10.32 14.08 21.44
N LYS A 819 11.63 13.94 21.61
CA LYS A 819 12.56 13.54 20.56
C LYS A 819 12.93 12.06 20.64
N GLY A 820 13.00 11.51 21.86
CA GLY A 820 13.35 10.11 22.09
C GLY A 820 12.50 9.44 23.14
N LEU A 821 12.40 8.11 23.05
CA LEU A 821 11.68 7.26 23.99
C LEU A 821 12.30 7.26 25.39
N GLY A 822 13.60 7.55 25.48
CA GLY A 822 14.33 7.69 26.74
C GLY A 822 13.91 8.90 27.58
N GLU A 823 13.19 9.86 26.98
CA GLU A 823 12.61 11.03 27.67
C GLU A 823 11.31 10.69 28.39
N MET A 824 10.70 9.52 28.09
CA MET A 824 9.47 9.05 28.71
C MET A 824 9.76 8.15 29.90
N ASN A 825 9.09 8.39 30.99
CA ASN A 825 9.11 7.46 32.13
C ASN A 825 8.26 6.20 31.81
N PRO A 826 8.41 5.10 32.58
CA PRO A 826 7.69 3.85 32.29
C PRO A 826 6.16 3.99 32.21
N ALA A 827 5.54 4.82 33.06
CA ALA A 827 4.09 5.04 33.05
C ALA A 827 3.65 5.80 31.79
N GLN A 828 4.39 6.85 31.39
CA GLN A 828 4.12 7.58 30.16
C GLN A 828 4.26 6.69 28.93
N LEU A 829 5.29 5.85 28.87
CA LEU A 829 5.51 4.94 27.75
C LEU A 829 4.39 3.88 27.66
N TRP A 830 3.91 3.40 28.79
CA TRP A 830 2.75 2.51 28.86
C TRP A 830 1.50 3.19 28.32
N GLU A 831 1.06 4.27 28.93
CA GLU A 831 -0.20 4.96 28.63
C GLU A 831 -0.29 5.55 27.22
N THR A 832 0.85 5.70 26.50
CA THR A 832 0.87 6.32 25.18
C THR A 832 1.21 5.36 24.06
N THR A 833 2.07 4.35 24.31
CA THR A 833 2.73 3.57 23.24
C THR A 833 2.60 2.07 23.42
N MET A 834 2.42 1.56 24.66
CA MET A 834 2.46 0.12 24.91
C MET A 834 1.09 -0.47 25.29
N ASP A 835 0.19 0.31 25.88
CA ASP A 835 -1.15 -0.14 26.23
C ASP A 835 -1.97 -0.46 24.96
N PRO A 836 -2.41 -1.71 24.77
CA PRO A 836 -3.19 -2.12 23.59
C PRO A 836 -4.48 -1.33 23.37
N THR A 837 -5.03 -0.71 24.43
CA THR A 837 -6.30 0.02 24.36
C THR A 837 -6.17 1.43 23.77
N VAL A 838 -4.98 2.03 23.82
CA VAL A 838 -4.74 3.42 23.43
C VAL A 838 -3.62 3.59 22.40
N ARG A 839 -2.68 2.64 22.33
CA ARG A 839 -1.53 2.73 21.43
C ARG A 839 -1.93 2.73 19.95
N ARG A 840 -1.07 3.31 19.13
CA ARG A 840 -1.17 3.24 17.68
C ARG A 840 0.02 2.48 17.09
N LEU A 841 -0.26 1.53 16.23
CA LEU A 841 0.74 0.76 15.50
C LEU A 841 0.52 0.92 14.00
N LEU A 842 1.60 1.18 13.27
CA LEU A 842 1.61 1.12 11.81
C LEU A 842 1.98 -0.31 11.40
N ARG A 843 1.07 -1.03 10.74
CA ARG A 843 1.37 -2.34 10.15
C ARG A 843 2.19 -2.14 8.88
N VAL A 844 3.29 -2.87 8.76
CA VAL A 844 4.16 -2.83 7.58
C VAL A 844 3.56 -3.74 6.51
N GLN A 845 3.36 -3.20 5.32
CA GLN A 845 2.84 -3.91 4.15
C GLN A 845 3.73 -3.62 2.95
N ILE A 846 3.74 -4.54 1.98
CA ILE A 846 4.44 -4.39 0.71
C ILE A 846 3.39 -4.28 -0.38
N ASP A 847 3.17 -3.07 -0.87
CA ASP A 847 2.22 -2.82 -1.95
C ASP A 847 2.86 -3.14 -3.31
N ASP A 848 4.13 -2.76 -3.50
CA ASP A 848 4.94 -3.05 -4.67
C ASP A 848 6.28 -3.69 -4.30
N ALA A 849 6.43 -4.99 -4.57
CA ALA A 849 7.66 -5.72 -4.29
C ALA A 849 8.85 -5.23 -5.14
N ILE A 850 8.60 -4.75 -6.38
CA ILE A 850 9.66 -4.24 -7.28
C ILE A 850 10.16 -2.90 -6.75
N GLU A 851 9.25 -2.00 -6.40
CA GLU A 851 9.61 -0.69 -5.86
C GLU A 851 10.26 -0.82 -4.48
N ALA A 852 9.74 -1.71 -3.61
CA ALA A 852 10.36 -2.01 -2.31
C ALA A 852 11.79 -2.52 -2.49
N ASP A 853 12.01 -3.47 -3.41
CA ASP A 853 13.35 -3.99 -3.74
C ASP A 853 14.28 -2.86 -4.25
N ARG A 854 13.77 -2.01 -5.15
CA ARG A 854 14.51 -0.85 -5.68
C ARG A 854 14.89 0.13 -4.56
N VAL A 855 13.96 0.47 -3.67
CA VAL A 855 14.18 1.40 -2.56
C VAL A 855 15.18 0.83 -1.57
N PHE A 856 15.08 -0.44 -1.16
CA PHE A 856 16.06 -1.07 -0.28
C PHE A 856 17.43 -1.15 -0.93
N THR A 857 17.54 -1.54 -2.20
CA THR A 857 18.81 -1.57 -2.95
C THR A 857 19.42 -0.18 -3.05
N MET A 858 18.63 0.84 -3.36
CA MET A 858 19.09 2.23 -3.47
C MET A 858 19.56 2.77 -2.12
N LEU A 859 18.77 2.61 -1.04
CA LEU A 859 19.09 3.18 0.27
C LEU A 859 20.21 2.41 0.96
N MET A 860 20.25 1.09 0.84
CA MET A 860 21.08 0.21 1.66
C MET A 860 22.17 -0.53 0.85
N GLY A 861 22.13 -0.48 -0.48
CA GLY A 861 23.09 -1.10 -1.38
C GLY A 861 24.47 -0.44 -1.38
N ASP A 862 25.43 -1.01 -2.12
CA ASP A 862 26.81 -0.51 -2.20
C ASP A 862 26.94 0.76 -3.05
N ASP A 863 26.14 0.91 -4.11
CA ASP A 863 26.20 2.02 -5.03
C ASP A 863 25.76 3.33 -4.35
N VAL A 864 26.63 4.34 -4.39
CA VAL A 864 26.38 5.64 -3.75
C VAL A 864 25.60 6.58 -4.66
N GLU A 865 25.83 6.50 -5.97
CA GLU A 865 25.27 7.42 -6.96
C GLU A 865 23.73 7.45 -6.98
N PRO A 866 23.01 6.30 -6.99
CA PRO A 866 21.55 6.30 -6.94
C PRO A 866 20.99 6.97 -5.67
N ARG A 867 21.70 6.87 -4.53
CA ARG A 867 21.31 7.57 -3.29
C ARG A 867 21.50 9.06 -3.39
N ARG A 868 22.60 9.50 -4.00
CA ARG A 868 22.87 10.93 -4.24
C ARG A 868 21.81 11.53 -5.12
N ASP A 869 21.52 10.90 -6.25
CA ASP A 869 20.51 11.36 -7.21
C ASP A 869 19.12 11.44 -6.55
N PHE A 870 18.78 10.45 -5.72
CA PHE A 870 17.54 10.47 -4.95
C PHE A 870 17.47 11.65 -3.98
N ILE A 871 18.54 11.92 -3.24
CA ILE A 871 18.60 13.06 -2.30
C ILE A 871 18.48 14.37 -3.06
N GLU A 872 19.23 14.55 -4.14
CA GLU A 872 19.21 15.78 -4.95
C GLU A 872 17.84 16.03 -5.58
N THR A 873 17.23 15.02 -6.15
CA THR A 873 15.91 15.10 -6.78
C THR A 873 14.80 15.42 -5.76
N ASN A 874 14.91 14.92 -4.54
CA ASN A 874 13.88 15.06 -3.51
C ASN A 874 14.20 16.11 -2.45
N ALA A 875 15.33 16.79 -2.52
CA ALA A 875 15.78 17.76 -1.50
C ALA A 875 14.75 18.86 -1.23
N LEU A 876 14.06 19.35 -2.26
CA LEU A 876 13.02 20.39 -2.14
C LEU A 876 11.69 19.85 -1.55
N ARG A 877 11.52 18.54 -1.54
CA ARG A 877 10.33 17.87 -0.95
C ARG A 877 10.56 17.46 0.51
N ALA A 878 11.82 17.44 0.94
CA ALA A 878 12.17 17.10 2.30
C ALA A 878 11.66 18.19 3.25
N GLY A 879 10.65 17.85 4.05
CA GLY A 879 10.16 18.68 5.14
C GLY A 879 10.64 18.13 6.49
N ASN A 880 10.93 19.02 7.45
CA ASN A 880 11.23 18.66 8.84
C ASN A 880 12.31 17.57 8.98
N ILE A 881 13.46 17.77 8.38
CA ILE A 881 14.64 16.97 8.69
C ILE A 881 15.12 17.43 10.07
N ASP A 882 14.90 16.62 11.08
CA ASP A 882 15.41 16.85 12.43
C ASP A 882 16.91 16.47 12.42
N VAL A 883 17.78 17.49 12.34
CA VAL A 883 19.26 17.33 12.35
C VAL A 883 19.75 17.56 13.76
#